data_1d26be429217958f03f3d0535e3b2c42
#
_entry.id   1d26be429217958f03f3d0535e3b2c42
#
_cell.length_a   1.000
_cell.length_b   1.000
_cell.length_c   1.000
_cell.angle_alpha   90.00
_cell.angle_beta   90.00
_cell.angle_gamma   90.00
#
_symmetry.space_group_name_H-M   'P 1'
#
loop_
_entity.id
_entity.type
_entity.pdbx_description
1 polymer ?
#
loop_
_entity_poly.entity_id
_entity_poly.type
_entity_poly.pdbx_seq_one_letter_code
_entity_poly.pdbx_strand_id
1 'polypeptide(L)'
;QAYTRTTYNTYNNSNEQAVVLGNNVTMQDTVTATGQIVSDPASKVALNGDVTSTAGIGTVTTEQFDASNTQTGKTVIDSMDDSVSGGIILGETTAGAVTLKTEGGNISLGDNSILDGTTVSAESADLNKTVYSNDGGSWNTIASTEKLGTIEGSVTLGENTTVKGNSTLTADDNIAIGNNSVITGNTAADGVISAGGQISIGDGTQVLDNTATSDGKAAINLADGQTLYIGSGAILSGNTSNGVSGSVQAGQNTRINVYTDATAYTFINDGISTAVASSTADAAPLAADQTVMTKTGAGTLVYGGTGTTDTFGGTYQQLEGNLIIGHATFGAVDSATGKVGPLQSIDGAVMGTDDTVYDIRTGQVTLAKNSTMKGASATFGGDSTLLLSDGSVLDFGTPATFQDNSRVGIQVSDASGNPVPLAQLRKGTESVTVTLNGTDISGRLLNNVFLSTTMAPGTAEGTTTITQDMKGIDGPMSGYNGNVYTVAAALENNRLNVAAGSPAAQFYENLFRATSADEAARIIQSVSGEHVVNFTWAASRTVRNFADLGRIQSAASMARQTEDTVEVVDAKGSPIARKTIARGNGNIWVGGMGIWDDQDARDGVSGYKYNAGGYAVGIDYKAAQGSLIGIAAGQSFGSFKDKTGIGADYDVDSILAMIYGRMHPFRDSKFTLDGYGAYGRSRFKGDSYMMGSAANGRADTDTFSGGLYGTWTERFALGKAFVTPYTGIEFMTSELKGFSESGPYGRTFGHARAQNWTIPVGITIARAYQTDGGTTITPALTVAVAQDVSRMNPKSNVAGPLGTWNARGVNVGRTAFRLNAGIDVLFSNQWGARVCYQFETRNKLTAHGINGALSYTF
;
A
#
# COMPACT_ATOMS: atom_id res chain seq x y z
N GLN A 1 -65.39 34.14 -33.39
CA GLN A 1 -64.27 33.11 -33.51
C GLN A 1 -63.93 32.56 -32.12
N ALA A 2 -63.75 31.23 -32.04
CA ALA A 2 -63.18 30.60 -30.84
C ALA A 2 -61.72 31.12 -30.63
N TYR A 3 -61.31 31.37 -29.42
CA TYR A 3 -60.01 31.86 -29.09
C TYR A 3 -59.49 31.27 -27.80
N THR A 4 -58.14 31.36 -27.57
CA THR A 4 -57.46 30.93 -26.34
C THR A 4 -56.83 32.17 -25.68
N ARG A 5 -57.05 32.29 -24.37
CA ARG A 5 -56.38 33.31 -23.54
C ARG A 5 -55.33 32.61 -22.69
N THR A 6 -54.08 33.04 -22.74
CA THR A 6 -53.00 32.53 -21.92
C THR A 6 -52.58 33.61 -20.94
N THR A 7 -52.54 33.28 -19.66
CA THR A 7 -52.06 34.16 -18.59
C THR A 7 -50.86 33.52 -17.93
N TYR A 8 -49.79 34.28 -17.77
CA TYR A 8 -48.58 33.85 -17.11
C TYR A 8 -48.53 34.47 -15.71
N ASN A 9 -48.22 33.68 -14.71
CA ASN A 9 -47.86 34.14 -13.38
C ASN A 9 -46.43 33.62 -13.11
N THR A 10 -45.46 34.54 -13.14
CA THR A 10 -44.03 34.22 -13.04
C THR A 10 -43.49 34.76 -11.75
N TYR A 11 -42.63 33.96 -11.09
CA TYR A 11 -41.73 34.45 -10.06
C TYR A 11 -40.43 34.89 -10.74
N ASN A 12 -39.86 36.04 -10.33
CA ASN A 12 -38.66 36.57 -10.98
C ASN A 12 -37.42 35.73 -10.63
N ASN A 13 -36.91 34.98 -11.60
CA ASN A 13 -35.74 34.14 -11.45
C ASN A 13 -34.40 34.86 -11.34
N SER A 14 -34.37 36.21 -11.47
CA SER A 14 -33.10 36.93 -11.38
C SER A 14 -32.53 37.03 -9.97
N ASN A 15 -33.27 36.61 -8.96
CA ASN A 15 -32.84 36.63 -7.57
C ASN A 15 -33.61 35.57 -6.73
N GLU A 16 -33.15 34.34 -6.74
CA GLU A 16 -33.75 33.27 -5.93
C GLU A 16 -33.57 33.49 -4.41
N GLN A 17 -32.64 34.38 -4.03
CA GLN A 17 -32.35 34.71 -2.64
C GLN A 17 -33.34 35.75 -2.11
N ALA A 18 -34.35 35.29 -1.35
CA ALA A 18 -35.35 36.14 -0.74
C ALA A 18 -34.82 36.84 0.52
N VAL A 19 -33.96 36.18 1.28
CA VAL A 19 -33.36 36.72 2.50
C VAL A 19 -31.86 36.38 2.50
N VAL A 20 -31.01 37.41 2.59
CA VAL A 20 -29.57 37.28 2.71
C VAL A 20 -29.13 37.71 4.09
N LEU A 21 -28.57 36.78 4.86
CA LEU A 21 -28.05 37.03 6.20
C LEU A 21 -26.58 37.44 6.15
N GLY A 22 -26.22 38.47 6.91
CA GLY A 22 -24.84 38.88 7.09
C GLY A 22 -24.05 37.90 7.97
N ASN A 23 -22.77 38.21 8.21
CA ASN A 23 -21.92 37.42 9.05
C ASN A 23 -22.29 37.56 10.54
N ASN A 24 -22.23 36.43 11.32
CA ASN A 24 -22.50 36.39 12.76
C ASN A 24 -23.87 36.92 13.17
N VAL A 25 -24.90 36.44 12.51
CA VAL A 25 -26.31 36.91 12.71
C VAL A 25 -27.01 36.03 13.76
N THR A 26 -27.79 36.65 14.63
CA THR A 26 -28.73 35.97 15.50
C THR A 26 -30.15 36.35 15.06
N MET A 27 -30.92 35.35 14.62
CA MET A 27 -32.34 35.48 14.31
C MET A 27 -33.17 35.22 15.55
N GLN A 28 -33.91 36.22 16.04
CA GLN A 28 -34.68 36.09 17.29
C GLN A 28 -36.12 35.70 17.03
N ASP A 29 -36.66 36.04 15.88
CA ASP A 29 -38.06 35.86 15.54
C ASP A 29 -38.23 34.88 14.36
N THR A 30 -39.44 34.38 14.18
CA THR A 30 -39.81 33.53 13.04
C THR A 30 -39.65 34.28 11.71
N VAL A 31 -39.02 33.64 10.75
CA VAL A 31 -38.84 34.15 9.38
C VAL A 31 -39.50 33.20 8.38
N THR A 32 -40.37 33.78 7.52
CA THR A 32 -40.99 33.04 6.41
C THR A 32 -40.70 33.78 5.13
N ALA A 33 -40.22 33.11 4.10
CA ALA A 33 -39.91 33.68 2.80
C ALA A 33 -40.34 32.78 1.65
N THR A 34 -40.74 33.42 0.52
CA THR A 34 -40.84 32.70 -0.77
C THR A 34 -39.52 32.91 -1.51
N GLY A 35 -38.80 31.85 -1.79
CA GLY A 35 -37.41 31.83 -2.26
C GLY A 35 -36.41 31.55 -1.15
N GLN A 36 -35.13 31.52 -1.48
CA GLN A 36 -34.07 31.04 -0.60
C GLN A 36 -33.73 32.02 0.54
N ILE A 37 -33.44 31.44 1.72
CA ILE A 37 -32.85 32.13 2.86
C ILE A 37 -31.39 31.68 2.93
N VAL A 38 -30.43 32.59 2.71
CA VAL A 38 -29.03 32.24 2.55
C VAL A 38 -28.12 33.07 3.48
N SER A 39 -26.98 32.47 3.86
CA SER A 39 -25.86 33.19 4.46
C SER A 39 -24.56 32.83 3.75
N ASP A 40 -23.51 33.61 4.01
CA ASP A 40 -22.16 33.21 3.58
C ASP A 40 -21.80 31.84 4.23
N PRO A 41 -21.20 30.89 3.49
CA PRO A 41 -20.79 29.59 4.04
C PRO A 41 -19.85 29.69 5.25
N ALA A 42 -19.05 30.76 5.35
CA ALA A 42 -18.15 31.01 6.49
C ALA A 42 -18.84 31.77 7.65
N SER A 43 -20.10 32.12 7.55
CA SER A 43 -20.83 32.87 8.59
C SER A 43 -21.28 31.95 9.72
N LYS A 44 -21.45 32.56 10.92
CA LYS A 44 -22.09 31.91 12.06
C LYS A 44 -23.50 32.46 12.21
N VAL A 45 -24.47 31.54 12.23
CA VAL A 45 -25.89 31.91 12.32
C VAL A 45 -26.48 31.26 13.58
N ALA A 46 -27.04 32.05 14.46
CA ALA A 46 -27.83 31.57 15.60
C ALA A 46 -29.32 31.75 15.35
N LEU A 47 -30.09 30.69 15.55
CA LEU A 47 -31.54 30.65 15.29
C LEU A 47 -32.29 30.42 16.59
N ASN A 48 -33.12 31.41 16.99
CA ASN A 48 -34.01 31.34 18.15
C ASN A 48 -35.50 31.42 17.72
N GLY A 49 -35.78 31.55 16.42
CA GLY A 49 -37.13 31.55 15.82
C GLY A 49 -37.20 30.55 14.66
N ASP A 50 -38.41 30.15 14.32
CA ASP A 50 -38.66 29.22 13.20
C ASP A 50 -38.27 29.87 11.87
N VAL A 51 -37.76 29.05 10.96
CA VAL A 51 -37.35 29.49 9.61
C VAL A 51 -38.07 28.65 8.56
N THR A 52 -38.89 29.29 7.76
CA THR A 52 -39.63 28.64 6.69
C THR A 52 -39.31 29.29 5.34
N SER A 53 -38.96 28.45 4.37
CA SER A 53 -38.73 28.87 2.99
C SER A 53 -39.63 28.04 2.07
N THR A 54 -40.42 28.76 1.22
CA THR A 54 -41.33 28.07 0.29
C THR A 54 -40.90 28.36 -1.15
N ALA A 55 -41.13 27.39 -2.06
CA ALA A 55 -41.01 27.65 -3.48
C ALA A 55 -42.13 28.60 -3.95
N GLY A 56 -41.77 29.49 -4.87
CA GLY A 56 -42.76 30.29 -5.61
C GLY A 56 -43.04 29.58 -6.94
N ILE A 57 -44.20 28.93 -7.05
CA ILE A 57 -44.56 28.21 -8.29
C ILE A 57 -45.10 29.16 -9.33
N GLY A 58 -44.39 29.30 -10.44
CA GLY A 58 -44.87 30.01 -11.63
C GLY A 58 -45.87 29.17 -12.42
N THR A 59 -46.92 29.80 -12.93
CA THR A 59 -48.01 29.06 -13.62
C THR A 59 -48.35 29.69 -14.96
N VAL A 60 -48.71 28.85 -15.92
CA VAL A 60 -49.32 29.24 -17.20
C VAL A 60 -50.77 28.75 -17.21
N THR A 61 -51.69 29.71 -17.19
CA THR A 61 -53.14 29.43 -17.27
C THR A 61 -53.58 29.60 -18.71
N THR A 62 -54.18 28.58 -19.29
CA THR A 62 -54.78 28.60 -20.62
C THR A 62 -56.29 28.40 -20.49
N GLU A 63 -57.05 29.36 -20.98
CA GLU A 63 -58.51 29.35 -21.04
C GLU A 63 -58.96 29.32 -22.49
N GLN A 64 -59.87 28.44 -22.81
CA GLN A 64 -60.47 28.27 -24.14
C GLN A 64 -61.89 28.85 -24.14
N PHE A 65 -62.21 29.59 -25.17
CA PHE A 65 -63.49 30.22 -25.38
C PHE A 65 -64.12 29.85 -26.74
N ASP A 66 -65.40 29.58 -26.76
CA ASP A 66 -66.14 29.39 -28.01
C ASP A 66 -66.42 30.71 -28.75
N ALA A 67 -67.07 30.61 -29.89
CA ALA A 67 -67.40 31.79 -30.68
C ALA A 67 -68.43 32.70 -30.02
N SER A 68 -69.09 32.26 -28.96
CA SER A 68 -70.08 33.01 -28.16
C SER A 68 -69.43 33.66 -26.93
N ASN A 69 -68.10 33.57 -26.84
CA ASN A 69 -67.30 33.98 -25.66
C ASN A 69 -67.66 33.27 -24.38
N THR A 70 -68.11 32.00 -24.51
CA THR A 70 -68.28 31.10 -23.37
C THR A 70 -67.04 30.31 -23.11
N GLN A 71 -66.49 30.31 -21.88
CA GLN A 71 -65.34 29.51 -21.51
C GLN A 71 -65.65 28.02 -21.61
N THR A 72 -64.85 27.29 -22.41
CA THR A 72 -65.07 25.89 -22.71
C THR A 72 -63.97 24.99 -22.12
N GLY A 73 -62.88 25.61 -21.68
CA GLY A 73 -61.78 24.87 -21.07
C GLY A 73 -60.87 25.76 -20.20
N LYS A 74 -60.28 25.17 -19.17
CA LYS A 74 -59.24 25.82 -18.34
C LYS A 74 -58.17 24.78 -17.96
N THR A 75 -56.95 25.13 -18.23
CA THR A 75 -55.79 24.31 -17.83
C THR A 75 -54.77 25.20 -17.15
N VAL A 76 -54.19 24.76 -16.03
CA VAL A 76 -53.10 25.44 -15.36
C VAL A 76 -51.91 24.49 -15.39
N ILE A 77 -50.77 25.01 -15.84
CA ILE A 77 -49.51 24.26 -15.93
C ILE A 77 -48.48 24.98 -15.06
N ASP A 78 -47.91 24.27 -14.09
CA ASP A 78 -46.80 24.74 -13.28
C ASP A 78 -45.51 24.68 -14.13
N SER A 79 -44.69 25.72 -14.06
CA SER A 79 -43.50 25.88 -14.91
C SER A 79 -42.27 26.04 -14.05
N MET A 80 -41.30 25.17 -14.26
CA MET A 80 -39.99 25.25 -13.59
C MET A 80 -39.25 26.54 -13.95
N ASP A 81 -39.32 26.96 -15.19
CA ASP A 81 -38.63 28.18 -15.70
C ASP A 81 -39.16 29.46 -15.13
N ASP A 82 -40.44 29.46 -14.74
CA ASP A 82 -41.14 30.61 -14.16
C ASP A 82 -41.27 30.56 -12.62
N SER A 83 -40.67 29.54 -11.99
CA SER A 83 -40.70 29.29 -10.56
C SER A 83 -39.36 29.65 -9.90
N VAL A 84 -39.39 29.93 -8.60
CA VAL A 84 -38.20 30.06 -7.74
C VAL A 84 -38.21 28.92 -6.72
N SER A 85 -37.08 28.28 -6.55
CA SER A 85 -36.91 27.26 -5.52
C SER A 85 -36.91 27.92 -4.14
N GLY A 86 -37.52 27.27 -3.16
CA GLY A 86 -37.26 27.54 -1.75
C GLY A 86 -35.86 27.07 -1.37
N GLY A 87 -35.44 27.25 -0.13
CA GLY A 87 -34.21 26.74 0.40
C GLY A 87 -33.73 27.51 1.63
N ILE A 88 -33.07 26.79 2.54
CA ILE A 88 -32.38 27.33 3.71
C ILE A 88 -30.94 26.93 3.58
N ILE A 89 -30.04 27.84 3.24
CA ILE A 89 -28.63 27.61 2.96
C ILE A 89 -27.78 28.48 3.89
N LEU A 90 -27.34 27.92 5.00
CA LEU A 90 -26.66 28.67 6.06
C LEU A 90 -25.24 28.10 6.29
N GLY A 91 -24.34 28.96 6.77
CA GLY A 91 -23.03 28.54 7.27
C GLY A 91 -23.12 27.79 8.57
N GLU A 92 -22.12 27.92 9.48
CA GLU A 92 -22.13 27.30 10.81
C GLU A 92 -23.39 27.76 11.57
N THR A 93 -24.32 26.84 11.84
CA THR A 93 -25.63 27.14 12.40
C THR A 93 -25.76 26.60 13.80
N THR A 94 -26.17 27.44 14.77
CA THR A 94 -26.60 27.02 16.11
C THR A 94 -28.12 27.28 16.20
N ALA A 95 -28.88 26.19 16.28
CA ALA A 95 -30.33 26.22 16.40
C ALA A 95 -30.80 25.53 17.68
N GLY A 96 -31.69 26.19 18.42
CA GLY A 96 -32.38 25.65 19.60
C GLY A 96 -33.64 24.90 19.21
N ALA A 97 -34.67 24.95 20.08
CA ALA A 97 -35.98 24.31 19.86
C ALA A 97 -36.78 25.12 18.83
N VAL A 98 -36.36 25.09 17.56
CA VAL A 98 -36.98 25.77 16.43
C VAL A 98 -37.23 24.81 15.28
N THR A 99 -38.06 25.24 14.33
CA THR A 99 -38.33 24.52 13.09
C THR A 99 -37.60 25.17 11.92
N LEU A 100 -36.83 24.37 11.18
CA LEU A 100 -36.30 24.73 9.86
C LEU A 100 -37.10 23.96 8.83
N LYS A 101 -37.90 24.64 8.04
CA LYS A 101 -38.81 24.02 7.07
C LYS A 101 -38.61 24.60 5.68
N THR A 102 -38.59 23.72 4.68
CA THR A 102 -38.75 24.13 3.27
C THR A 102 -39.96 23.45 2.66
N GLU A 103 -40.61 24.13 1.73
CA GLU A 103 -41.64 23.58 0.84
C GLU A 103 -41.21 23.87 -0.60
N GLY A 104 -40.66 22.84 -1.25
CA GLY A 104 -40.01 22.91 -2.55
C GLY A 104 -38.62 23.57 -2.51
N GLY A 105 -37.71 22.96 -1.77
CA GLY A 105 -36.31 23.40 -1.68
C GLY A 105 -35.51 22.67 -0.64
N ASN A 106 -34.19 22.83 -0.69
CA ASN A 106 -33.23 22.11 0.14
C ASN A 106 -32.89 22.88 1.43
N ILE A 107 -32.52 22.17 2.47
CA ILE A 107 -31.88 22.68 3.68
C ILE A 107 -30.42 22.26 3.69
N SER A 108 -29.52 23.26 3.71
CA SER A 108 -28.06 23.02 3.79
C SER A 108 -27.48 23.86 4.93
N LEU A 109 -26.85 23.19 5.90
CA LEU A 109 -26.19 23.80 7.03
C LEU A 109 -24.68 23.50 6.96
N GLY A 110 -23.87 24.52 7.23
CA GLY A 110 -22.42 24.44 7.17
C GLY A 110 -21.80 23.60 8.29
N ASP A 111 -20.47 23.46 8.21
CA ASP A 111 -19.69 22.69 9.15
C ASP A 111 -19.81 23.22 10.59
N ASN A 112 -19.62 22.33 11.57
CA ASN A 112 -19.65 22.62 13.01
C ASN A 112 -21.01 23.12 13.51
N SER A 113 -22.10 22.85 12.78
CA SER A 113 -23.45 23.23 13.19
C SER A 113 -23.93 22.45 14.43
N ILE A 114 -24.77 23.09 15.24
CA ILE A 114 -25.38 22.49 16.46
C ILE A 114 -26.88 22.64 16.37
N LEU A 115 -27.59 21.54 16.36
CA LEU A 115 -29.05 21.44 16.40
C LEU A 115 -29.45 20.83 17.77
N ASP A 116 -30.14 21.61 18.60
CA ASP A 116 -30.53 21.21 19.96
C ASP A 116 -32.03 21.39 20.14
N GLY A 117 -32.80 20.33 19.94
CA GLY A 117 -34.25 20.38 19.92
C GLY A 117 -34.85 20.88 18.61
N THR A 118 -34.09 20.87 17.53
CA THR A 118 -34.46 21.45 16.22
C THR A 118 -35.20 20.44 15.36
N THR A 119 -36.34 20.83 14.81
CA THR A 119 -37.03 20.07 13.75
C THR A 119 -36.55 20.57 12.40
N VAL A 120 -35.92 19.71 11.59
CA VAL A 120 -35.50 19.99 10.22
C VAL A 120 -36.36 19.20 9.26
N SER A 121 -37.08 19.89 8.37
CA SER A 121 -38.01 19.28 7.40
C SER A 121 -37.85 19.91 6.03
N ALA A 122 -37.34 19.16 5.08
CA ALA A 122 -37.26 19.55 3.69
C ALA A 122 -38.32 18.81 2.87
N GLU A 123 -39.40 19.55 2.54
CA GLU A 123 -40.49 19.02 1.75
C GLU A 123 -40.29 19.37 0.26
N SER A 124 -40.68 18.47 -0.62
CA SER A 124 -40.68 18.67 -2.06
C SER A 124 -41.97 19.39 -2.50
N ALA A 125 -41.92 20.10 -3.60
CA ALA A 125 -43.11 20.69 -4.24
C ALA A 125 -43.29 20.11 -5.65
N ASP A 126 -44.46 19.53 -5.89
CA ASP A 126 -44.78 18.96 -7.19
C ASP A 126 -45.24 20.07 -8.16
N LEU A 127 -44.70 20.00 -9.37
CA LEU A 127 -45.14 20.80 -10.50
C LEU A 127 -46.18 20.02 -11.30
N ASN A 128 -47.34 20.57 -11.50
CA ASN A 128 -48.51 19.90 -12.04
C ASN A 128 -49.11 20.57 -13.27
N LYS A 129 -49.70 19.76 -14.11
CA LYS A 129 -50.68 20.19 -15.07
C LYS A 129 -52.06 19.85 -14.58
N THR A 130 -52.86 20.86 -14.30
CA THR A 130 -54.23 20.71 -13.78
C THR A 130 -55.22 21.12 -14.81
N VAL A 131 -56.10 20.19 -15.16
CA VAL A 131 -57.26 20.45 -16.06
C VAL A 131 -58.49 20.59 -15.18
N TYR A 132 -59.17 21.68 -15.36
CA TYR A 132 -60.37 21.97 -14.61
C TYR A 132 -61.64 21.62 -15.38
N SER A 133 -62.66 21.10 -14.71
CA SER A 133 -63.99 20.94 -15.24
C SER A 133 -64.89 22.08 -14.75
N ASN A 134 -65.93 22.35 -15.51
CA ASN A 134 -66.98 23.30 -15.12
C ASN A 134 -68.15 22.55 -14.45
N ASP A 135 -68.38 22.80 -13.18
CA ASP A 135 -69.56 22.26 -12.45
C ASP A 135 -70.47 23.41 -12.06
N GLY A 136 -71.58 23.52 -12.79
CA GLY A 136 -72.58 24.56 -12.53
C GLY A 136 -72.17 26.03 -12.73
N GLY A 137 -71.16 26.25 -13.59
CA GLY A 137 -70.64 27.59 -13.94
C GLY A 137 -69.36 27.98 -13.20
N SER A 138 -68.78 27.13 -12.38
CA SER A 138 -67.51 27.34 -11.69
C SER A 138 -66.42 26.44 -12.26
N TRP A 139 -65.26 27.02 -12.63
CA TRP A 139 -64.08 26.33 -13.08
C TRP A 139 -63.11 25.94 -11.92
N ASN A 140 -63.66 25.75 -10.72
CA ASN A 140 -62.89 25.43 -9.55
C ASN A 140 -62.81 23.91 -9.28
N THR A 141 -63.59 23.09 -9.98
CA THR A 141 -63.53 21.63 -9.86
C THR A 141 -62.40 21.04 -10.70
N ILE A 142 -61.48 20.34 -10.05
CA ILE A 142 -60.37 19.67 -10.73
C ILE A 142 -60.87 18.42 -11.40
N ALA A 143 -60.71 18.33 -12.72
CA ALA A 143 -61.07 17.12 -13.51
C ALA A 143 -59.94 16.12 -13.51
N SER A 144 -58.66 16.56 -13.61
CA SER A 144 -57.49 15.74 -13.55
C SER A 144 -56.26 16.54 -13.21
N THR A 145 -55.26 15.91 -12.59
CA THR A 145 -53.93 16.45 -12.32
C THR A 145 -52.92 15.47 -12.82
N GLU A 146 -51.96 15.97 -13.59
CA GLU A 146 -50.81 15.21 -14.11
C GLU A 146 -49.53 15.84 -13.54
N LYS A 147 -48.66 15.05 -12.87
CA LYS A 147 -47.39 15.53 -12.36
C LYS A 147 -46.40 15.72 -13.50
N LEU A 148 -45.84 16.91 -13.64
CA LEU A 148 -44.86 17.27 -14.67
C LEU A 148 -43.42 17.18 -14.16
N GLY A 149 -43.21 17.43 -12.85
CA GLY A 149 -41.90 17.47 -12.22
C GLY A 149 -41.98 17.69 -10.71
N THR A 150 -40.84 17.87 -10.08
CA THR A 150 -40.73 18.13 -8.63
C THR A 150 -39.59 19.15 -8.41
N ILE A 151 -39.80 20.10 -7.49
CA ILE A 151 -38.73 20.83 -6.83
C ILE A 151 -38.36 20.06 -5.59
N GLU A 152 -37.17 19.51 -5.56
CA GLU A 152 -36.71 18.55 -4.55
C GLU A 152 -36.56 19.18 -3.16
N GLY A 153 -36.73 18.36 -2.10
CA GLY A 153 -36.55 18.72 -0.70
C GLY A 153 -35.56 17.80 -0.01
N SER A 154 -34.28 18.17 -0.03
CA SER A 154 -33.19 17.43 0.56
C SER A 154 -32.56 18.17 1.75
N VAL A 155 -31.98 17.43 2.70
CA VAL A 155 -31.23 17.96 3.83
C VAL A 155 -29.75 17.61 3.70
N THR A 156 -28.88 18.62 3.82
CA THR A 156 -27.42 18.44 3.87
C THR A 156 -26.85 19.11 5.12
N LEU A 157 -26.19 18.35 5.95
CA LEU A 157 -25.44 18.82 7.12
C LEU A 157 -23.94 18.77 6.82
N GLY A 158 -23.22 19.85 7.15
CA GLY A 158 -21.77 19.91 7.04
C GLY A 158 -21.05 18.99 8.02
N GLU A 159 -19.72 18.99 7.94
CA GLU A 159 -18.87 18.17 8.81
C GLU A 159 -18.93 18.62 10.27
N ASN A 160 -18.66 17.68 11.20
CA ASN A 160 -18.63 17.92 12.64
C ASN A 160 -19.93 18.50 13.21
N THR A 161 -21.08 18.26 12.56
CA THR A 161 -22.38 18.72 13.01
C THR A 161 -22.87 17.90 14.21
N THR A 162 -23.45 18.57 15.22
CA THR A 162 -24.06 17.92 16.38
C THR A 162 -25.59 18.07 16.32
N VAL A 163 -26.32 16.95 16.41
CA VAL A 163 -27.78 16.87 16.43
C VAL A 163 -28.22 16.19 17.73
N LYS A 164 -28.89 16.93 18.60
CA LYS A 164 -29.28 16.47 19.95
C LYS A 164 -30.58 17.14 20.45
N GLY A 165 -30.99 16.83 21.68
CA GLY A 165 -32.08 17.53 22.35
C GLY A 165 -33.46 17.24 21.75
N ASN A 166 -33.69 16.04 21.21
CA ASN A 166 -34.87 15.64 20.48
C ASN A 166 -35.04 16.31 19.10
N SER A 167 -33.93 16.62 18.46
CA SER A 167 -33.92 17.08 17.08
C SER A 167 -34.31 15.98 16.11
N THR A 168 -34.89 16.37 14.97
CA THR A 168 -35.30 15.46 13.89
C THR A 168 -34.80 15.98 12.54
N LEU A 169 -34.45 15.07 11.64
CA LEU A 169 -34.06 15.32 10.27
C LEU A 169 -35.00 14.57 9.34
N THR A 170 -35.83 15.28 8.61
CA THR A 170 -36.76 14.70 7.63
C THR A 170 -36.57 15.35 6.26
N ALA A 171 -36.66 14.55 5.22
CA ALA A 171 -36.61 15.00 3.83
C ALA A 171 -37.53 14.15 2.96
N ASP A 172 -38.25 14.79 2.03
CA ASP A 172 -38.99 14.06 1.01
C ASP A 172 -38.07 13.36 0.01
N ASP A 173 -36.85 13.94 -0.20
CA ASP A 173 -35.83 13.36 -1.04
C ASP A 173 -34.63 12.88 -0.20
N ASN A 174 -33.44 13.45 -0.30
CA ASN A 174 -32.22 12.88 0.27
C ASN A 174 -31.80 13.54 1.59
N ILE A 175 -31.11 12.76 2.45
CA ILE A 175 -30.40 13.30 3.61
C ILE A 175 -28.92 12.93 3.50
N ALA A 176 -28.05 13.95 3.56
CA ALA A 176 -26.61 13.80 3.63
C ALA A 176 -26.08 14.40 4.94
N ILE A 177 -25.37 13.62 5.73
CA ILE A 177 -24.74 14.01 6.99
C ILE A 177 -23.24 13.98 6.79
N GLY A 178 -22.58 15.12 7.02
CA GLY A 178 -21.15 15.30 6.84
C GLY A 178 -20.31 14.49 7.82
N ASN A 179 -19.02 14.36 7.51
CA ASN A 179 -18.07 13.58 8.25
C ASN A 179 -17.93 14.03 9.71
N ASN A 180 -17.59 13.06 10.61
CA ASN A 180 -17.33 13.30 12.03
C ASN A 180 -18.49 13.93 12.80
N SER A 181 -19.72 13.90 12.28
CA SER A 181 -20.90 14.42 12.94
C SER A 181 -21.39 13.51 14.06
N VAL A 182 -22.20 14.05 14.96
CA VAL A 182 -22.76 13.29 16.12
C VAL A 182 -24.25 13.55 16.20
N ILE A 183 -25.07 12.50 16.09
CA ILE A 183 -26.52 12.53 16.25
C ILE A 183 -26.83 11.72 17.49
N THR A 184 -27.19 12.37 18.61
CA THR A 184 -27.21 11.66 19.89
C THR A 184 -28.36 12.09 20.81
N GLY A 185 -28.94 11.10 21.53
CA GLY A 185 -29.90 11.34 22.59
C GLY A 185 -31.21 11.96 22.14
N ASN A 186 -31.62 11.75 20.89
CA ASN A 186 -32.86 12.28 20.36
C ASN A 186 -34.00 11.27 20.49
N THR A 187 -35.16 11.75 20.84
CA THR A 187 -36.40 10.95 20.90
C THR A 187 -37.40 11.55 19.92
N ALA A 188 -37.89 10.75 18.99
CA ALA A 188 -38.87 11.17 18.00
C ALA A 188 -39.88 10.10 17.71
N ALA A 189 -41.08 10.48 17.31
CA ALA A 189 -42.14 9.50 17.01
C ALA A 189 -41.72 8.64 15.80
N ASP A 190 -41.43 9.24 14.69
CA ASP A 190 -41.21 8.56 13.42
C ASP A 190 -39.72 8.36 13.08
N GLY A 191 -38.85 8.43 14.12
CA GLY A 191 -37.40 8.34 13.99
C GLY A 191 -36.72 9.71 13.85
N VAL A 192 -35.41 9.71 14.05
CA VAL A 192 -34.57 10.94 14.09
C VAL A 192 -34.12 11.33 12.68
N ILE A 193 -33.86 10.34 11.84
CA ILE A 193 -33.43 10.52 10.44
C ILE A 193 -34.41 9.74 9.56
N SER A 194 -35.14 10.44 8.69
CA SER A 194 -36.11 9.84 7.80
C SER A 194 -36.12 10.52 6.44
N ALA A 195 -35.91 9.76 5.39
CA ALA A 195 -35.87 10.27 4.01
C ALA A 195 -36.74 9.45 3.08
N GLY A 196 -37.41 10.10 2.13
CA GLY A 196 -38.07 9.45 1.02
C GLY A 196 -37.08 9.00 -0.06
N GLY A 197 -35.90 9.59 -0.11
CA GLY A 197 -34.77 9.25 -0.99
C GLY A 197 -33.60 8.59 -0.25
N GLN A 198 -32.41 8.88 -0.74
CA GLN A 198 -31.16 8.31 -0.21
C GLN A 198 -30.78 8.92 1.13
N ILE A 199 -30.20 8.13 2.02
CA ILE A 199 -29.53 8.61 3.24
C ILE A 199 -28.03 8.34 3.14
N SER A 200 -27.21 9.33 3.47
CA SER A 200 -25.75 9.22 3.51
C SER A 200 -25.23 9.64 4.88
N ILE A 201 -24.56 8.72 5.56
CA ILE A 201 -23.85 8.92 6.83
C ILE A 201 -22.37 9.04 6.52
N GLY A 202 -21.77 10.22 6.80
CA GLY A 202 -20.36 10.50 6.52
C GLY A 202 -19.37 9.72 7.37
N ASP A 203 -18.11 9.76 6.99
CA ASP A 203 -17.01 9.07 7.66
C ASP A 203 -16.87 9.56 9.13
N GLY A 204 -16.62 8.62 10.04
CA GLY A 204 -16.45 8.93 11.47
C GLY A 204 -17.70 9.48 12.16
N THR A 205 -18.85 9.51 11.50
CA THR A 205 -20.11 9.99 12.06
C THR A 205 -20.69 8.99 13.05
N GLN A 206 -21.25 9.49 14.16
CA GLN A 206 -21.81 8.67 15.22
C GLN A 206 -23.30 8.95 15.38
N VAL A 207 -24.13 7.90 15.35
CA VAL A 207 -25.58 7.92 15.59
C VAL A 207 -25.83 7.11 16.85
N LEU A 208 -26.02 7.81 17.98
CA LEU A 208 -25.93 7.23 19.31
C LEU A 208 -27.17 7.50 20.15
N ASP A 209 -27.66 6.48 20.86
CA ASP A 209 -28.67 6.62 21.92
C ASP A 209 -29.95 7.35 21.46
N ASN A 210 -30.32 7.22 20.19
CA ASN A 210 -31.55 7.80 19.67
C ASN A 210 -32.72 6.84 19.80
N THR A 211 -33.93 7.36 20.00
CA THR A 211 -35.12 6.55 20.25
C THR A 211 -36.25 6.90 19.27
N ALA A 212 -36.79 5.91 18.56
CA ALA A 212 -38.04 6.00 17.84
C ALA A 212 -39.19 5.46 18.72
N THR A 213 -40.30 6.20 18.82
CA THR A 213 -41.40 5.79 19.73
C THR A 213 -42.64 5.26 19.02
N SER A 214 -42.84 5.54 17.73
CA SER A 214 -43.92 4.94 16.93
C SER A 214 -43.61 3.49 16.58
N ASP A 215 -44.65 2.68 16.51
CA ASP A 215 -44.57 1.27 16.16
C ASP A 215 -44.00 1.10 14.73
N GLY A 216 -43.06 0.15 14.55
CA GLY A 216 -42.43 -0.13 13.27
C GLY A 216 -41.40 0.90 12.82
N LYS A 217 -40.94 1.81 13.70
CA LYS A 217 -39.96 2.85 13.40
C LYS A 217 -38.65 2.64 14.15
N ALA A 218 -37.53 3.01 13.49
CA ALA A 218 -36.18 3.04 14.05
C ALA A 218 -35.63 4.46 14.07
N ALA A 219 -34.46 4.65 14.67
CA ALA A 219 -33.80 5.97 14.67
C ALA A 219 -33.53 6.49 13.25
N ILE A 220 -33.18 5.59 12.32
CA ILE A 220 -33.01 5.86 10.89
C ILE A 220 -34.05 5.07 10.10
N ASN A 221 -34.84 5.76 9.28
CA ASN A 221 -35.85 5.12 8.44
C ASN A 221 -35.58 5.38 6.96
N LEU A 222 -35.43 4.29 6.21
CA LEU A 222 -35.16 4.30 4.77
C LEU A 222 -36.39 3.83 4.01
N ALA A 223 -36.84 4.62 3.04
CA ALA A 223 -38.02 4.27 2.23
C ALA A 223 -37.75 3.10 1.27
N ASP A 224 -38.82 2.51 0.73
CA ASP A 224 -38.74 1.39 -0.21
C ASP A 224 -37.87 1.74 -1.44
N GLY A 225 -37.02 0.82 -1.87
CA GLY A 225 -36.19 0.94 -3.06
C GLY A 225 -35.01 1.88 -2.92
N GLN A 226 -34.84 2.55 -1.78
CA GLN A 226 -33.81 3.56 -1.57
C GLN A 226 -32.48 3.00 -1.08
N THR A 227 -31.46 3.87 -0.98
CA THR A 227 -30.09 3.49 -0.61
C THR A 227 -29.64 4.22 0.65
N LEU A 228 -29.09 3.48 1.60
CA LEU A 228 -28.33 4.00 2.74
C LEU A 228 -26.83 3.80 2.49
N TYR A 229 -26.04 4.86 2.60
CA TYR A 229 -24.59 4.83 2.61
C TYR A 229 -24.08 5.06 4.03
N ILE A 230 -23.17 4.19 4.47
CA ILE A 230 -22.50 4.29 5.77
C ILE A 230 -21.01 4.39 5.53
N GLY A 231 -20.44 5.52 5.92
CA GLY A 231 -19.03 5.83 5.71
C GLY A 231 -18.08 5.12 6.66
N SER A 232 -16.82 5.24 6.35
CA SER A 232 -15.71 4.61 7.10
C SER A 232 -15.63 5.17 8.52
N GLY A 233 -15.53 4.28 9.51
CA GLY A 233 -15.42 4.69 10.91
C GLY A 233 -16.73 5.16 11.54
N ALA A 234 -17.87 5.05 10.86
CA ALA A 234 -19.17 5.39 11.42
C ALA A 234 -19.57 4.42 12.55
N ILE A 235 -20.32 4.93 13.54
CA ILE A 235 -20.81 4.15 14.69
C ILE A 235 -22.30 4.37 14.84
N LEU A 236 -23.08 3.30 14.68
CA LEU A 236 -24.51 3.24 14.99
C LEU A 236 -24.66 2.37 16.26
N SER A 237 -24.97 2.96 17.41
CA SER A 237 -24.98 2.24 18.68
C SER A 237 -25.91 2.85 19.72
N GLY A 238 -26.53 2.00 20.53
CA GLY A 238 -27.41 2.42 21.62
C GLY A 238 -28.77 2.96 21.15
N ASN A 239 -29.10 2.86 19.86
CA ASN A 239 -30.37 3.33 19.32
C ASN A 239 -31.48 2.34 19.66
N THR A 240 -32.65 2.86 20.02
CA THR A 240 -33.80 2.05 20.37
C THR A 240 -34.97 2.29 19.43
N SER A 241 -35.74 1.25 19.17
CA SER A 241 -36.81 1.23 18.19
C SER A 241 -38.06 0.61 18.83
N ASN A 242 -39.23 0.99 18.36
CA ASN A 242 -40.48 0.43 18.83
C ASN A 242 -41.05 -0.56 17.80
N GLY A 243 -41.27 -1.81 18.19
CA GLY A 243 -41.83 -2.86 17.32
C GLY A 243 -40.89 -3.41 16.26
N VAL A 244 -39.65 -2.90 16.16
CA VAL A 244 -38.60 -3.40 15.29
C VAL A 244 -37.29 -3.47 16.07
N SER A 245 -36.27 -4.15 15.57
CA SER A 245 -34.94 -4.15 16.17
C SER A 245 -33.96 -3.43 15.29
N GLY A 246 -32.97 -2.81 15.92
CA GLY A 246 -31.85 -2.16 15.22
C GLY A 246 -31.94 -0.64 15.13
N SER A 247 -30.86 -0.06 14.71
CA SER A 247 -30.73 1.39 14.47
C SER A 247 -31.45 1.85 13.21
N VAL A 248 -31.66 0.96 12.26
CA VAL A 248 -32.17 1.26 10.93
C VAL A 248 -33.40 0.40 10.64
N GLN A 249 -34.49 1.04 10.24
CA GLN A 249 -35.60 0.38 9.55
C GLN A 249 -35.40 0.57 8.05
N ALA A 250 -35.09 -0.50 7.36
CA ALA A 250 -34.98 -0.52 5.90
C ALA A 250 -36.34 -0.89 5.29
N GLY A 251 -36.81 -0.12 4.33
CA GLY A 251 -37.96 -0.46 3.49
C GLY A 251 -37.69 -1.66 2.59
N GLN A 252 -38.67 -2.05 1.79
CA GLN A 252 -38.51 -3.17 0.84
C GLN A 252 -37.54 -2.82 -0.30
N ASN A 253 -36.79 -3.82 -0.77
CA ASN A 253 -35.87 -3.69 -1.92
C ASN A 253 -34.81 -2.57 -1.78
N THR A 254 -34.40 -2.27 -0.56
CA THR A 254 -33.42 -1.24 -0.26
C THR A 254 -31.99 -1.73 -0.49
N ARG A 255 -31.06 -0.79 -0.56
CA ARG A 255 -29.62 -1.06 -0.62
C ARG A 255 -28.94 -0.39 0.57
N ILE A 256 -28.03 -1.11 1.21
CA ILE A 256 -27.23 -0.60 2.32
C ILE A 256 -25.77 -0.80 1.93
N ASN A 257 -25.06 0.28 1.65
CA ASN A 257 -23.67 0.24 1.25
C ASN A 257 -22.80 0.69 2.42
N VAL A 258 -21.97 -0.20 2.92
CA VAL A 258 -21.02 0.07 3.99
C VAL A 258 -19.61 0.09 3.40
N TYR A 259 -18.96 1.24 3.47
CA TYR A 259 -17.56 1.38 3.10
C TYR A 259 -16.70 1.50 4.35
N THR A 260 -15.55 0.80 4.39
CA THR A 260 -14.62 0.89 5.52
C THR A 260 -13.19 0.88 5.02
N ASP A 261 -12.43 1.93 5.33
CA ASP A 261 -11.00 2.04 5.00
C ASP A 261 -10.17 0.95 5.67
N ALA A 262 -9.02 0.63 5.09
CA ALA A 262 -8.18 -0.51 5.45
C ALA A 262 -7.85 -0.65 6.96
N THR A 263 -7.77 0.46 7.69
CA THR A 263 -7.44 0.46 9.12
C THR A 263 -8.62 0.83 10.02
N ALA A 264 -9.78 1.13 9.42
CA ALA A 264 -10.97 1.57 10.13
C ALA A 264 -11.88 0.41 10.56
N TYR A 265 -12.68 0.68 11.58
CA TYR A 265 -13.80 -0.14 12.00
C TYR A 265 -15.07 0.68 11.85
N THR A 266 -16.08 0.15 11.16
CA THR A 266 -17.43 0.70 11.09
C THR A 266 -18.34 -0.20 11.93
N PHE A 267 -19.22 0.38 12.74
CA PHE A 267 -20.05 -0.35 13.69
C PHE A 267 -21.53 -0.15 13.39
N ILE A 268 -22.25 -1.26 13.19
CA ILE A 268 -23.70 -1.31 13.19
C ILE A 268 -24.10 -2.20 14.39
N ASN A 269 -24.10 -1.58 15.55
CA ASN A 269 -24.10 -2.30 16.82
C ASN A 269 -25.48 -2.73 17.28
N ASP A 270 -26.53 -2.13 16.73
CA ASP A 270 -27.94 -2.45 17.11
C ASP A 270 -28.66 -3.29 16.04
N GLY A 271 -27.95 -3.63 14.94
CA GLY A 271 -28.50 -4.34 13.79
C GLY A 271 -29.39 -3.47 12.88
N ILE A 272 -29.96 -4.10 11.89
CA ILE A 272 -30.84 -3.50 10.88
C ILE A 272 -32.11 -4.29 10.79
N SER A 273 -33.28 -3.63 10.85
CA SER A 273 -34.57 -4.24 10.61
C SER A 273 -34.94 -4.14 9.14
N THR A 274 -35.20 -5.24 8.47
CA THR A 274 -35.80 -5.25 7.13
C THR A 274 -37.30 -5.38 7.21
N ALA A 275 -38.03 -4.82 6.23
CA ALA A 275 -39.48 -4.97 6.17
C ALA A 275 -39.84 -6.46 5.97
N VAL A 276 -40.55 -7.03 6.93
CA VAL A 276 -41.12 -8.37 6.78
C VAL A 276 -42.27 -8.27 5.77
N ALA A 277 -42.24 -9.08 4.73
CA ALA A 277 -43.38 -9.21 3.83
C ALA A 277 -44.63 -9.60 4.67
N SER A 278 -45.59 -8.68 4.78
CA SER A 278 -46.81 -8.92 5.55
C SER A 278 -47.60 -10.06 4.91
N SER A 279 -47.56 -11.23 5.52
CA SER A 279 -48.44 -12.34 5.18
C SER A 279 -49.83 -12.09 5.79
N THR A 280 -50.63 -11.19 5.19
CA THR A 280 -52.06 -11.28 5.37
C THR A 280 -52.53 -12.44 4.52
N ALA A 281 -53.32 -13.34 5.13
CA ALA A 281 -53.72 -14.67 4.64
C ALA A 281 -54.46 -14.70 3.28
N ASP A 282 -54.67 -13.55 2.63
CA ASP A 282 -55.39 -13.40 1.36
C ASP A 282 -54.63 -12.71 0.23
N ALA A 283 -53.34 -12.35 0.42
CA ALA A 283 -52.50 -11.80 -0.66
C ALA A 283 -51.58 -12.90 -1.22
N ALA A 284 -51.44 -12.94 -2.53
CA ALA A 284 -50.40 -13.75 -3.17
C ALA A 284 -49.04 -13.46 -2.48
N PRO A 285 -48.18 -14.48 -2.30
CA PRO A 285 -46.89 -14.23 -1.63
C PRO A 285 -46.15 -13.11 -2.38
N LEU A 286 -45.97 -11.98 -1.67
CA LEU A 286 -45.09 -10.92 -2.17
C LEU A 286 -43.72 -11.53 -2.39
N ALA A 287 -43.09 -11.13 -3.48
CA ALA A 287 -41.70 -11.53 -3.74
C ALA A 287 -40.85 -11.23 -2.49
N ALA A 288 -39.97 -12.18 -2.13
CA ALA A 288 -39.11 -12.04 -0.97
C ALA A 288 -38.41 -10.67 -1.00
N ASP A 289 -38.30 -10.03 0.18
CA ASP A 289 -37.56 -8.78 0.32
C ASP A 289 -36.17 -8.92 -0.30
N GLN A 290 -35.83 -8.06 -1.27
CA GLN A 290 -34.55 -8.07 -1.96
C GLN A 290 -33.59 -7.01 -1.40
N THR A 291 -33.71 -6.63 -0.16
CA THR A 291 -32.77 -5.75 0.54
C THR A 291 -31.38 -6.35 0.49
N VAL A 292 -30.41 -5.56 0.03
CA VAL A 292 -29.01 -5.98 -0.09
C VAL A 292 -28.14 -5.07 0.73
N MET A 293 -27.40 -5.64 1.68
CA MET A 293 -26.33 -4.96 2.39
C MET A 293 -25.00 -5.36 1.76
N THR A 294 -24.25 -4.39 1.27
CA THR A 294 -22.94 -4.60 0.61
C THR A 294 -21.83 -3.97 1.44
N LYS A 295 -20.86 -4.79 1.83
CA LYS A 295 -19.60 -4.34 2.47
C LYS A 295 -18.49 -4.22 1.43
N THR A 296 -17.88 -3.02 1.38
CA THR A 296 -16.71 -2.69 0.53
C THR A 296 -15.59 -2.04 1.35
N GLY A 297 -14.41 -1.90 0.74
CA GLY A 297 -13.22 -1.39 1.40
C GLY A 297 -12.56 -2.41 2.33
N ALA A 298 -11.25 -2.32 2.49
CA ALA A 298 -10.43 -3.33 3.16
C ALA A 298 -10.55 -3.39 4.70
N GLY A 299 -11.26 -2.44 5.32
CA GLY A 299 -11.45 -2.39 6.77
C GLY A 299 -12.51 -3.35 7.30
N THR A 300 -12.89 -3.19 8.57
CA THR A 300 -13.74 -4.12 9.30
C THR A 300 -15.11 -3.52 9.60
N LEU A 301 -16.16 -4.22 9.23
CA LEU A 301 -17.52 -3.99 9.73
C LEU A 301 -17.75 -4.86 10.98
N VAL A 302 -18.16 -4.25 12.08
CA VAL A 302 -18.68 -4.95 13.26
C VAL A 302 -20.20 -4.82 13.24
N TYR A 303 -20.88 -5.96 13.21
CA TYR A 303 -22.34 -6.01 13.08
C TYR A 303 -22.95 -6.94 14.12
N GLY A 304 -24.00 -6.47 14.76
CA GLY A 304 -24.78 -7.27 15.66
C GLY A 304 -25.74 -6.45 16.49
N GLY A 305 -26.81 -7.06 16.93
CA GLY A 305 -27.79 -6.46 17.84
C GLY A 305 -27.49 -6.72 19.31
N THR A 306 -28.15 -5.96 20.19
CA THR A 306 -28.15 -6.20 21.62
C THR A 306 -29.21 -7.28 21.96
N GLY A 307 -28.87 -8.52 21.82
CA GLY A 307 -29.84 -9.58 22.13
C GLY A 307 -29.60 -10.84 21.34
N THR A 308 -30.54 -11.75 21.44
CA THR A 308 -30.47 -13.06 20.79
C THR A 308 -31.14 -13.08 19.42
N THR A 309 -31.67 -11.95 18.95
CA THR A 309 -32.44 -11.86 17.70
C THR A 309 -32.00 -10.67 16.88
N ASP A 310 -31.82 -10.86 15.59
CA ASP A 310 -31.67 -9.83 14.56
C ASP A 310 -32.88 -9.93 13.61
N THR A 311 -33.20 -8.86 12.92
CA THR A 311 -34.34 -8.84 11.98
C THR A 311 -33.91 -8.51 10.55
N PHE A 312 -32.61 -8.60 10.26
CA PHE A 312 -32.13 -8.49 8.90
C PHE A 312 -32.44 -9.75 8.10
N GLY A 313 -33.43 -9.69 7.21
CA GLY A 313 -33.87 -10.83 6.38
C GLY A 313 -33.39 -10.77 4.92
N GLY A 314 -32.55 -9.82 4.56
CA GLY A 314 -32.07 -9.61 3.21
C GLY A 314 -30.79 -10.38 2.83
N THR A 315 -30.13 -9.93 1.77
CA THR A 315 -28.83 -10.49 1.34
C THR A 315 -27.68 -9.65 1.86
N TYR A 316 -26.76 -10.27 2.57
CA TYR A 316 -25.48 -9.68 2.92
C TYR A 316 -24.41 -10.08 1.90
N GLN A 317 -23.75 -9.10 1.28
CA GLN A 317 -22.64 -9.30 0.34
C GLN A 317 -21.36 -8.69 0.89
N GLN A 318 -20.33 -9.51 1.06
CA GLN A 318 -18.99 -9.03 1.37
C GLN A 318 -18.12 -9.09 0.12
N LEU A 319 -17.80 -7.91 -0.45
CA LEU A 319 -16.96 -7.80 -1.64
C LEU A 319 -15.49 -7.59 -1.27
N GLU A 320 -15.23 -6.93 -0.13
CA GLU A 320 -13.89 -6.66 0.38
C GLU A 320 -13.89 -6.51 1.90
N GLY A 321 -12.69 -6.68 2.52
CA GLY A 321 -12.46 -6.44 3.94
C GLY A 321 -13.01 -7.52 4.85
N ASN A 322 -13.37 -7.14 6.09
CA ASN A 322 -13.71 -8.07 7.14
C ASN A 322 -15.07 -7.77 7.74
N LEU A 323 -15.74 -8.81 8.24
CA LEU A 323 -16.94 -8.76 9.06
C LEU A 323 -16.64 -9.39 10.41
N ILE A 324 -17.05 -8.74 11.50
CA ILE A 324 -17.15 -9.35 12.82
C ILE A 324 -18.62 -9.37 13.22
N ILE A 325 -19.16 -10.55 13.45
CA ILE A 325 -20.50 -10.71 14.05
C ILE A 325 -20.33 -10.65 15.56
N GLY A 326 -20.74 -9.55 16.13
CA GLY A 326 -20.59 -9.25 17.55
C GLY A 326 -21.12 -7.87 17.92
N HIS A 327 -21.40 -7.66 19.19
CA HIS A 327 -21.87 -6.42 19.77
C HIS A 327 -20.69 -5.69 20.43
N ALA A 328 -20.37 -4.48 19.96
CA ALA A 328 -19.29 -3.69 20.48
C ALA A 328 -19.71 -2.87 21.70
N THR A 329 -18.86 -2.85 22.74
CA THR A 329 -19.01 -1.98 23.90
C THR A 329 -17.94 -0.90 23.84
N PHE A 330 -18.33 0.34 24.06
CA PHE A 330 -17.46 1.50 24.01
C PHE A 330 -17.22 2.12 25.39
N GLY A 331 -16.15 2.89 25.53
CA GLY A 331 -15.92 3.73 26.69
C GLY A 331 -16.98 4.83 26.83
N ALA A 332 -16.96 5.50 27.99
CA ALA A 332 -17.93 6.56 28.29
C ALA A 332 -17.96 7.64 27.21
N VAL A 333 -19.17 8.19 26.97
CA VAL A 333 -19.38 9.31 26.06
C VAL A 333 -18.65 10.55 26.59
N ASP A 334 -17.85 11.20 25.75
CA ASP A 334 -17.26 12.50 26.04
C ASP A 334 -18.35 13.57 26.06
N SER A 335 -18.59 14.18 27.20
CA SER A 335 -19.63 15.19 27.40
C SER A 335 -19.43 16.46 26.54
N ALA A 336 -18.22 16.76 26.12
CA ALA A 336 -17.94 17.94 25.30
C ALA A 336 -18.22 17.70 23.81
N THR A 337 -17.92 16.50 23.32
CA THR A 337 -18.06 16.15 21.89
C THR A 337 -19.27 15.29 21.59
N GLY A 338 -19.88 14.65 22.59
CA GLY A 338 -20.95 13.68 22.44
C GLY A 338 -20.51 12.35 21.83
N LYS A 339 -19.21 12.15 21.57
CA LYS A 339 -18.65 10.92 20.98
C LYS A 339 -18.39 9.84 22.01
N VAL A 340 -18.59 8.59 21.62
CA VAL A 340 -18.20 7.46 22.47
C VAL A 340 -16.69 7.36 22.62
N GLY A 341 -16.25 6.82 23.76
CA GLY A 341 -14.85 6.51 24.02
C GLY A 341 -14.35 5.34 23.16
N PRO A 342 -13.11 4.90 23.39
CA PRO A 342 -12.53 3.80 22.62
C PRO A 342 -13.30 2.48 22.79
N LEU A 343 -13.20 1.59 21.80
CA LEU A 343 -13.72 0.21 21.86
C LEU A 343 -13.12 -0.50 23.09
N GLN A 344 -14.00 -1.15 23.89
CA GLN A 344 -13.62 -1.91 25.07
C GLN A 344 -13.74 -3.41 24.89
N SER A 345 -14.87 -3.88 24.33
CA SER A 345 -15.10 -5.30 24.07
C SER A 345 -15.99 -5.51 22.85
N ILE A 346 -15.96 -6.74 22.30
CA ILE A 346 -16.92 -7.24 21.32
C ILE A 346 -17.50 -8.52 21.90
N ASP A 347 -18.79 -8.49 22.26
CA ASP A 347 -19.52 -9.59 22.85
C ASP A 347 -20.31 -10.36 21.79
N GLY A 348 -21.00 -11.43 22.23
CA GLY A 348 -21.81 -12.24 21.34
C GLY A 348 -23.04 -11.51 20.80
N ALA A 349 -23.35 -11.74 19.54
CA ALA A 349 -24.51 -11.20 18.86
C ALA A 349 -25.11 -12.21 17.87
N VAL A 350 -26.29 -11.95 17.42
CA VAL A 350 -26.92 -12.67 16.31
C VAL A 350 -26.95 -11.75 15.10
N MET A 351 -26.54 -12.26 13.95
CA MET A 351 -26.74 -11.59 12.66
C MET A 351 -27.61 -12.46 11.77
N GLY A 352 -28.69 -11.88 11.26
CA GLY A 352 -29.55 -12.50 10.28
C GLY A 352 -30.79 -13.22 10.89
N THR A 353 -31.69 -13.60 10.01
CA THR A 353 -32.92 -14.38 10.27
C THR A 353 -32.91 -15.67 9.44
N ASP A 354 -33.92 -16.48 9.53
CA ASP A 354 -34.05 -17.68 8.68
C ASP A 354 -34.08 -17.37 7.17
N ASP A 355 -34.34 -16.10 6.79
CA ASP A 355 -34.42 -15.67 5.39
C ASP A 355 -33.12 -15.04 4.86
N THR A 356 -32.14 -14.79 5.73
CA THR A 356 -30.90 -14.10 5.34
C THR A 356 -30.03 -14.97 4.44
N VAL A 357 -29.52 -14.38 3.36
CA VAL A 357 -28.56 -15.01 2.45
C VAL A 357 -27.21 -14.31 2.58
N TYR A 358 -26.16 -15.10 2.76
CA TYR A 358 -24.80 -14.57 2.84
C TYR A 358 -23.99 -14.92 1.60
N ASP A 359 -23.46 -13.91 0.91
CA ASP A 359 -22.54 -14.00 -0.23
C ASP A 359 -21.17 -13.39 0.17
N ILE A 360 -20.33 -14.21 0.77
CA ILE A 360 -18.99 -13.80 1.22
C ILE A 360 -18.00 -14.10 0.09
N ARG A 361 -17.63 -13.11 -0.70
CA ARG A 361 -16.77 -13.32 -1.87
C ARG A 361 -15.29 -13.35 -1.53
N THR A 362 -14.88 -12.55 -0.54
CA THR A 362 -13.48 -12.46 -0.10
C THR A 362 -13.39 -11.89 1.32
N GLY A 363 -12.19 -11.93 1.90
CA GLY A 363 -11.91 -11.37 3.21
C GLY A 363 -12.26 -12.31 4.36
N GLN A 364 -12.40 -11.75 5.55
CA GLN A 364 -12.59 -12.54 6.77
C GLN A 364 -13.98 -12.30 7.38
N VAL A 365 -14.63 -13.37 7.82
CA VAL A 365 -15.80 -13.34 8.70
C VAL A 365 -15.39 -13.92 10.04
N THR A 366 -15.60 -13.18 11.11
CA THR A 366 -15.32 -13.60 12.49
C THR A 366 -16.59 -13.63 13.31
N LEU A 367 -16.89 -14.74 13.93
CA LEU A 367 -17.92 -14.81 14.95
C LEU A 367 -17.29 -14.57 16.32
N ALA A 368 -17.69 -13.48 16.99
CA ALA A 368 -17.27 -13.23 18.36
C ALA A 368 -17.81 -14.33 19.29
N LYS A 369 -17.28 -14.40 20.51
CA LYS A 369 -17.68 -15.43 21.48
C LYS A 369 -19.21 -15.44 21.67
N ASN A 370 -19.82 -16.63 21.60
CA ASN A 370 -21.30 -16.84 21.69
C ASN A 370 -22.08 -16.11 20.58
N SER A 371 -21.50 -15.80 19.45
CA SER A 371 -22.20 -15.21 18.32
C SER A 371 -22.86 -16.26 17.42
N THR A 372 -23.96 -15.88 16.79
CA THR A 372 -24.69 -16.71 15.85
C THR A 372 -24.75 -16.03 14.48
N MET A 373 -24.35 -16.74 13.45
CA MET A 373 -24.60 -16.40 12.06
C MET A 373 -25.80 -17.22 11.58
N LYS A 374 -26.94 -16.55 11.38
CA LYS A 374 -28.21 -17.20 11.08
C LYS A 374 -28.70 -16.86 9.68
N GLY A 375 -29.17 -17.83 8.92
CA GLY A 375 -29.64 -17.57 7.57
C GLY A 375 -30.33 -18.74 6.88
N ALA A 376 -30.94 -18.45 5.72
CA ALA A 376 -31.37 -19.47 4.77
C ALA A 376 -30.16 -20.24 4.21
N SER A 377 -29.09 -19.53 3.87
CA SER A 377 -27.88 -20.13 3.33
C SER A 377 -26.68 -19.17 3.43
N ALA A 378 -25.47 -19.72 3.33
CA ALA A 378 -24.24 -18.96 3.21
C ALA A 378 -23.31 -19.57 2.16
N THR A 379 -22.65 -18.70 1.37
CA THR A 379 -21.59 -19.09 0.43
C THR A 379 -20.32 -18.34 0.78
N PHE A 380 -19.25 -19.09 1.06
CA PHE A 380 -17.92 -18.55 1.32
C PHE A 380 -17.07 -18.74 0.06
N GLY A 381 -16.67 -17.62 -0.57
CA GLY A 381 -15.87 -17.59 -1.79
C GLY A 381 -14.43 -18.06 -1.59
N GLY A 382 -13.70 -18.25 -2.68
CA GLY A 382 -12.40 -18.91 -2.68
C GLY A 382 -11.28 -18.23 -1.89
N ASP A 383 -11.39 -16.92 -1.62
CA ASP A 383 -10.38 -16.17 -0.85
C ASP A 383 -10.92 -15.71 0.52
N SER A 384 -11.99 -16.36 1.01
CA SER A 384 -12.59 -16.03 2.28
C SER A 384 -12.07 -16.89 3.43
N THR A 385 -12.11 -16.34 4.65
CA THR A 385 -11.75 -17.04 5.88
C THR A 385 -12.84 -16.85 6.90
N LEU A 386 -13.37 -17.94 7.46
CA LEU A 386 -14.30 -17.94 8.58
C LEU A 386 -13.54 -18.26 9.86
N LEU A 387 -13.60 -17.38 10.86
CA LEU A 387 -13.04 -17.59 12.19
C LEU A 387 -14.15 -17.73 13.23
N LEU A 388 -14.11 -18.83 13.99
CA LEU A 388 -15.10 -19.18 14.99
C LEU A 388 -14.51 -19.03 16.40
N SER A 389 -15.20 -18.29 17.26
CA SER A 389 -14.88 -18.21 18.69
C SER A 389 -15.63 -19.28 19.48
N ASP A 390 -15.27 -19.44 20.75
CA ASP A 390 -15.98 -20.35 21.65
C ASP A 390 -17.46 -19.99 21.77
N GLY A 391 -18.35 -21.00 21.70
CA GLY A 391 -19.80 -20.83 21.72
C GLY A 391 -20.39 -20.30 20.40
N SER A 392 -19.61 -20.16 19.30
CA SER A 392 -20.15 -19.73 18.01
C SER A 392 -21.13 -20.75 17.42
N VAL A 393 -22.14 -20.22 16.73
CA VAL A 393 -23.19 -21.03 16.08
C VAL A 393 -23.31 -20.61 14.61
N LEU A 394 -23.25 -21.61 13.71
CA LEU A 394 -23.70 -21.48 12.33
C LEU A 394 -25.08 -22.09 12.21
N ASP A 395 -26.10 -21.29 11.98
CA ASP A 395 -27.52 -21.71 11.96
C ASP A 395 -28.12 -21.38 10.60
N PHE A 396 -27.99 -22.32 9.67
CA PHE A 396 -28.50 -22.17 8.31
C PHE A 396 -29.55 -23.20 7.97
N GLY A 397 -30.61 -22.77 7.28
CA GLY A 397 -31.64 -23.68 6.76
C GLY A 397 -31.08 -24.65 5.73
N THR A 398 -30.08 -24.22 4.94
CA THR A 398 -29.24 -25.06 4.08
C THR A 398 -27.78 -24.92 4.56
N PRO A 399 -27.06 -26.03 4.82
CA PRO A 399 -25.67 -25.97 5.26
C PRO A 399 -24.81 -25.04 4.40
N ALA A 400 -23.93 -24.28 5.03
CA ALA A 400 -23.07 -23.35 4.33
C ALA A 400 -22.16 -24.06 3.31
N THR A 401 -21.92 -23.41 2.18
CA THR A 401 -21.03 -23.87 1.12
C THR A 401 -19.72 -23.12 1.13
N PHE A 402 -18.63 -23.84 0.93
CA PHE A 402 -17.27 -23.30 0.90
C PHE A 402 -16.64 -23.58 -0.46
N GLN A 403 -16.27 -22.52 -1.19
CA GLN A 403 -15.57 -22.66 -2.45
C GLN A 403 -14.10 -23.08 -2.22
N ASP A 404 -13.43 -23.52 -3.27
CA ASP A 404 -12.00 -23.88 -3.18
C ASP A 404 -11.19 -22.69 -2.66
N ASN A 405 -10.18 -22.96 -1.82
CA ASN A 405 -9.35 -22.00 -1.12
C ASN A 405 -10.01 -21.23 0.04
N SER A 406 -11.33 -21.32 0.27
CA SER A 406 -11.88 -20.80 1.52
C SER A 406 -11.35 -21.59 2.73
N ARG A 407 -11.25 -20.94 3.88
CA ARG A 407 -10.63 -21.51 5.08
C ARG A 407 -11.52 -21.27 6.32
N VAL A 408 -11.44 -22.18 7.25
CA VAL A 408 -12.12 -22.10 8.56
C VAL A 408 -11.09 -22.31 9.67
N GLY A 409 -11.04 -21.39 10.61
CA GLY A 409 -10.16 -21.45 11.78
C GLY A 409 -10.87 -21.04 13.05
N ILE A 410 -10.12 -20.89 14.13
CA ILE A 410 -10.65 -20.35 15.38
C ILE A 410 -10.24 -18.89 15.54
N GLN A 411 -11.10 -18.12 16.21
CA GLN A 411 -10.80 -16.79 16.71
C GLN A 411 -10.53 -16.86 18.21
N VAL A 412 -9.34 -16.51 18.59
CA VAL A 412 -8.97 -16.32 20.01
C VAL A 412 -9.32 -14.89 20.40
N SER A 413 -9.88 -14.71 21.59
CA SER A 413 -10.16 -13.38 22.15
C SER A 413 -9.19 -13.03 23.28
N ASP A 414 -8.91 -11.75 23.44
CA ASP A 414 -8.15 -11.25 24.59
C ASP A 414 -8.96 -11.33 25.89
N ALA A 415 -8.38 -10.90 27.01
CA ALA A 415 -9.04 -10.90 28.31
C ALA A 415 -10.30 -9.99 28.36
N SER A 416 -10.44 -9.06 27.41
CA SER A 416 -11.58 -8.15 27.28
C SER A 416 -12.63 -8.66 26.28
N GLY A 417 -12.41 -9.84 25.67
CA GLY A 417 -13.30 -10.42 24.67
C GLY A 417 -13.06 -9.93 23.24
N ASN A 418 -12.10 -9.03 23.01
CA ASN A 418 -11.79 -8.54 21.66
C ASN A 418 -11.10 -9.63 20.84
N PRO A 419 -11.45 -9.78 19.55
CA PRO A 419 -10.78 -10.69 18.65
C PRO A 419 -9.28 -10.40 18.55
N VAL A 420 -8.44 -11.42 18.77
CA VAL A 420 -7.00 -11.35 18.56
C VAL A 420 -6.71 -11.72 17.11
N PRO A 421 -6.08 -10.84 16.33
CA PRO A 421 -5.71 -11.16 14.96
C PRO A 421 -4.82 -12.41 14.88
N LEU A 422 -4.97 -13.21 13.82
CA LEU A 422 -4.21 -14.45 13.62
C LEU A 422 -2.70 -14.25 13.79
N ALA A 423 -2.19 -13.14 13.25
CA ALA A 423 -0.79 -12.78 13.34
C ALA A 423 -0.31 -12.45 14.78
N GLN A 424 -1.23 -12.18 15.71
CA GLN A 424 -0.92 -11.88 17.11
C GLN A 424 -1.18 -13.04 18.07
N LEU A 425 -1.61 -14.20 17.57
CA LEU A 425 -1.79 -15.40 18.39
C LEU A 425 -0.47 -15.84 19.05
N ARG A 426 -0.50 -16.15 20.33
CA ARG A 426 0.67 -16.71 21.05
C ARG A 426 0.96 -18.10 20.54
N LYS A 427 2.22 -18.54 20.64
CA LYS A 427 2.59 -19.95 20.42
C LYS A 427 1.85 -20.83 21.41
N GLY A 428 1.34 -21.94 20.93
CA GLY A 428 0.62 -22.93 21.74
C GLY A 428 -0.65 -23.41 21.07
N THR A 429 -1.41 -24.18 21.83
CA THR A 429 -2.63 -24.83 21.38
C THR A 429 -3.83 -24.13 22.02
N GLU A 430 -4.78 -23.72 21.18
CA GLU A 430 -6.06 -23.13 21.58
C GLU A 430 -7.20 -23.99 21.05
N SER A 431 -8.32 -24.06 21.78
CA SER A 431 -9.49 -24.83 21.37
C SER A 431 -10.77 -24.07 21.65
N VAL A 432 -11.72 -24.20 20.72
CA VAL A 432 -13.07 -23.63 20.86
C VAL A 432 -14.10 -24.73 20.63
N THR A 433 -15.26 -24.58 21.28
CA THR A 433 -16.41 -25.48 21.07
C THR A 433 -17.48 -24.70 20.34
N VAL A 434 -17.94 -25.19 19.20
CA VAL A 434 -18.87 -24.52 18.29
C VAL A 434 -20.03 -25.45 17.90
N THR A 435 -21.13 -24.85 17.43
CA THR A 435 -22.26 -25.57 16.84
C THR A 435 -22.34 -25.27 15.34
N LEU A 436 -22.32 -26.30 14.50
CA LEU A 436 -22.25 -26.18 13.05
C LEU A 436 -23.55 -26.49 12.30
N ASN A 437 -24.55 -27.08 12.98
CA ASN A 437 -25.86 -27.42 12.43
C ASN A 437 -25.82 -28.08 11.04
N GLY A 438 -24.95 -29.10 10.90
CA GLY A 438 -24.80 -29.86 9.65
C GLY A 438 -23.84 -29.23 8.61
N THR A 439 -23.28 -28.06 8.86
CA THR A 439 -22.27 -27.47 7.99
C THR A 439 -20.94 -28.23 8.11
N ASP A 440 -20.45 -28.77 6.99
CA ASP A 440 -19.17 -29.50 6.95
C ASP A 440 -18.03 -28.54 6.66
N ILE A 441 -17.11 -28.43 7.63
CA ILE A 441 -15.89 -27.62 7.54
C ILE A 441 -14.61 -28.47 7.46
N SER A 442 -14.72 -29.80 7.46
CA SER A 442 -13.56 -30.72 7.62
C SER A 442 -12.48 -30.52 6.55
N GLY A 443 -12.89 -30.28 5.31
CA GLY A 443 -11.99 -30.01 4.18
C GLY A 443 -11.48 -28.58 4.08
N ARG A 444 -11.86 -27.70 5.00
CA ARG A 444 -11.62 -26.24 4.95
C ARG A 444 -10.84 -25.71 6.14
N LEU A 445 -10.38 -26.58 7.04
CA LEU A 445 -9.64 -26.14 8.22
C LEU A 445 -8.41 -25.32 7.85
N LEU A 446 -8.23 -24.19 8.53
CA LEU A 446 -7.14 -23.26 8.33
C LEU A 446 -5.81 -23.90 8.73
N ASN A 447 -5.11 -24.39 7.75
CA ASN A 447 -3.78 -24.95 7.89
C ASN A 447 -2.83 -24.17 7.00
N ASN A 448 -1.76 -23.69 7.58
CA ASN A 448 -0.66 -23.08 6.85
C ASN A 448 0.68 -23.49 7.46
N VAL A 449 1.75 -22.88 7.02
CA VAL A 449 3.11 -23.22 7.48
C VAL A 449 3.24 -23.06 9.00
N PHE A 450 2.57 -22.07 9.58
CA PHE A 450 2.73 -21.66 10.98
C PHE A 450 1.64 -22.19 11.90
N LEU A 451 0.58 -22.73 11.32
CA LEU A 451 -0.65 -23.05 12.00
C LEU A 451 -1.20 -24.40 11.55
N SER A 452 -1.58 -25.25 12.49
CA SER A 452 -2.34 -26.46 12.18
C SER A 452 -3.65 -26.48 12.95
N THR A 453 -4.76 -26.76 12.24
CA THR A 453 -6.10 -26.81 12.81
C THR A 453 -6.68 -28.22 12.63
N THR A 454 -7.26 -28.76 13.69
CA THR A 454 -7.94 -30.06 13.72
C THR A 454 -9.35 -29.91 14.32
N MET A 455 -10.23 -30.89 14.08
CA MET A 455 -11.56 -30.92 14.66
C MET A 455 -11.91 -32.29 15.21
N ALA A 456 -12.72 -32.32 16.24
CA ALA A 456 -13.24 -33.53 16.89
C ALA A 456 -14.67 -33.27 17.40
N PRO A 457 -15.50 -34.31 17.63
CA PRO A 457 -16.75 -34.14 18.33
C PRO A 457 -16.57 -33.45 19.69
N GLY A 458 -17.41 -32.48 20.00
CA GLY A 458 -17.40 -31.80 21.29
C GLY A 458 -17.94 -32.64 22.42
N THR A 459 -17.80 -32.17 23.63
CA THR A 459 -18.29 -32.87 24.83
C THR A 459 -19.81 -32.82 24.98
N ALA A 460 -20.45 -31.77 24.45
CA ALA A 460 -21.90 -31.68 24.40
C ALA A 460 -22.43 -32.20 23.06
N GLU A 461 -23.64 -32.82 23.09
CA GLU A 461 -24.28 -33.33 21.88
C GLU A 461 -24.48 -32.21 20.86
N GLY A 462 -24.19 -32.47 19.60
CA GLY A 462 -24.33 -31.50 18.50
C GLY A 462 -23.23 -30.45 18.42
N THR A 463 -22.22 -30.47 19.31
CA THR A 463 -21.08 -29.56 19.27
C THR A 463 -19.87 -30.17 18.62
N THR A 464 -18.95 -29.30 18.13
CA THR A 464 -17.66 -29.66 17.56
C THR A 464 -16.55 -28.85 18.27
N THR A 465 -15.49 -29.55 18.67
CA THR A 465 -14.28 -28.89 19.19
C THR A 465 -13.30 -28.69 18.04
N ILE A 466 -12.88 -27.46 17.81
CA ILE A 466 -11.85 -27.09 16.85
C ILE A 466 -10.61 -26.72 17.65
N THR A 467 -9.48 -27.35 17.34
CA THR A 467 -8.21 -27.12 18.01
C THR A 467 -7.18 -26.59 17.02
N GLN A 468 -6.50 -25.50 17.39
CA GLN A 468 -5.50 -24.82 16.56
C GLN A 468 -4.18 -24.74 17.32
N ASP A 469 -3.11 -25.16 16.66
CA ASP A 469 -1.74 -25.14 17.17
C ASP A 469 -0.89 -24.13 16.41
N MET A 470 -0.45 -23.08 17.12
CA MET A 470 0.40 -22.02 16.59
C MET A 470 1.86 -22.33 16.83
N LYS A 471 2.58 -22.68 15.77
CA LYS A 471 4.02 -23.08 15.81
C LYS A 471 4.97 -21.87 15.91
N GLY A 472 4.48 -20.66 15.70
CA GLY A 472 5.30 -19.46 15.55
C GLY A 472 5.95 -19.36 14.17
N ILE A 473 6.63 -18.25 13.90
CA ILE A 473 7.29 -18.02 12.60
C ILE A 473 8.64 -18.74 12.54
N ASP A 474 9.39 -18.72 13.62
CA ASP A 474 10.74 -19.28 13.71
C ASP A 474 10.77 -20.81 13.67
N GLY A 475 9.76 -21.50 14.18
CA GLY A 475 9.69 -22.96 14.22
C GLY A 475 9.79 -23.58 12.81
N PRO A 476 8.85 -23.31 11.91
CA PRO A 476 8.88 -23.82 10.53
C PRO A 476 10.09 -23.34 9.73
N MET A 477 10.69 -22.20 10.10
CA MET A 477 11.86 -21.64 9.43
C MET A 477 13.20 -22.16 9.97
N SER A 478 13.21 -22.99 10.98
CA SER A 478 14.45 -23.51 11.63
C SER A 478 15.35 -24.31 10.70
N GLY A 479 14.81 -24.91 9.63
CA GLY A 479 15.56 -25.64 8.61
C GLY A 479 16.17 -24.77 7.52
N TYR A 480 15.88 -23.46 7.49
CA TYR A 480 16.40 -22.55 6.47
C TYR A 480 17.71 -21.90 6.90
N ASN A 481 18.63 -21.80 5.94
CA ASN A 481 19.92 -21.15 6.12
C ASN A 481 19.89 -19.64 5.83
N GLY A 482 21.00 -18.95 6.13
CA GLY A 482 21.19 -17.55 5.76
C GLY A 482 20.35 -16.59 6.61
N ASN A 483 19.68 -15.64 5.94
CA ASN A 483 18.93 -14.60 6.61
C ASN A 483 17.52 -15.03 7.02
N VAL A 484 16.93 -16.02 6.37
CA VAL A 484 15.54 -16.44 6.60
C VAL A 484 15.27 -16.77 8.04
N TYR A 485 16.07 -17.66 8.65
CA TYR A 485 15.88 -18.03 10.05
C TYR A 485 16.09 -16.88 11.03
N THR A 486 17.13 -16.06 10.80
CA THR A 486 17.45 -14.92 11.67
C THR A 486 16.33 -13.87 11.64
N VAL A 487 15.79 -13.60 10.45
CA VAL A 487 14.65 -12.68 10.29
C VAL A 487 13.38 -13.29 10.87
N ALA A 488 13.12 -14.58 10.64
CA ALA A 488 11.96 -15.28 11.20
C ALA A 488 11.92 -15.21 12.73
N ALA A 489 13.06 -15.39 13.39
CA ALA A 489 13.17 -15.26 14.84
C ALA A 489 12.92 -13.81 15.32
N ALA A 490 13.40 -12.82 14.59
CA ALA A 490 13.14 -11.41 14.90
C ALA A 490 11.67 -11.04 14.70
N LEU A 491 11.07 -11.51 13.61
CA LEU A 491 9.64 -11.34 13.34
C LEU A 491 8.78 -11.95 14.43
N GLU A 492 9.09 -13.19 14.88
CA GLU A 492 8.37 -13.83 15.98
C GLU A 492 8.46 -13.03 17.27
N ASN A 493 9.64 -12.52 17.63
CA ASN A 493 9.83 -11.71 18.81
C ASN A 493 9.10 -10.36 18.78
N ASN A 494 8.94 -9.78 17.58
CA ASN A 494 8.28 -8.49 17.40
C ASN A 494 6.77 -8.58 17.17
N ARG A 495 6.30 -9.71 16.69
CA ARG A 495 4.93 -9.92 16.21
C ARG A 495 3.85 -9.46 17.18
N LEU A 496 4.02 -9.79 18.47
CA LEU A 496 3.05 -9.47 19.51
C LEU A 496 3.05 -7.98 19.94
N ASN A 497 4.04 -7.20 19.47
CA ASN A 497 4.19 -5.78 19.82
C ASN A 497 3.72 -4.83 18.70
N VAL A 498 3.20 -5.38 17.61
CA VAL A 498 2.80 -4.61 16.43
C VAL A 498 1.39 -4.04 16.63
N ALA A 499 1.24 -2.75 16.37
CA ALA A 499 -0.07 -2.08 16.45
C ALA A 499 -1.01 -2.61 15.36
N ALA A 500 -2.25 -2.87 15.74
CA ALA A 500 -3.31 -3.28 14.81
C ALA A 500 -3.47 -2.23 13.68
N GLY A 501 -3.72 -2.69 12.45
CA GLY A 501 -3.89 -1.84 11.28
C GLY A 501 -2.62 -1.16 10.76
N SER A 502 -1.47 -1.34 11.41
CA SER A 502 -0.20 -0.81 10.92
C SER A 502 0.29 -1.56 9.67
N PRO A 503 1.19 -0.97 8.86
CA PRO A 503 1.85 -1.68 7.77
C PRO A 503 2.53 -2.98 8.22
N ALA A 504 3.12 -2.98 9.43
CA ALA A 504 3.70 -4.17 9.99
C ALA A 504 2.66 -5.27 10.26
N ALA A 505 1.46 -4.94 10.75
CA ALA A 505 0.37 -5.89 10.92
C ALA A 505 -0.04 -6.51 9.58
N GLN A 506 -0.17 -5.70 8.52
CA GLN A 506 -0.48 -6.17 7.17
C GLN A 506 0.59 -7.14 6.62
N PHE A 507 1.87 -6.89 6.93
CA PHE A 507 2.94 -7.82 6.58
C PHE A 507 2.74 -9.20 7.22
N TYR A 508 2.44 -9.24 8.53
CA TYR A 508 2.20 -10.50 9.23
C TYR A 508 0.97 -11.22 8.71
N GLU A 509 -0.12 -10.50 8.42
CA GLU A 509 -1.32 -11.08 7.80
C GLU A 509 -0.99 -11.75 6.46
N ASN A 510 -0.18 -11.09 5.62
CA ASN A 510 0.27 -11.66 4.35
C ASN A 510 1.18 -12.88 4.56
N LEU A 511 2.12 -12.81 5.50
CA LEU A 511 3.00 -13.92 5.82
C LEU A 511 2.22 -15.17 6.26
N PHE A 512 1.18 -14.97 7.08
CA PHE A 512 0.32 -16.06 7.58
C PHE A 512 -0.58 -16.67 6.51
N ARG A 513 -0.70 -16.05 5.33
CA ARG A 513 -1.39 -16.63 4.16
C ARG A 513 -0.49 -17.56 3.35
N ALA A 514 0.80 -17.64 3.64
CA ALA A 514 1.72 -18.51 2.93
C ALA A 514 1.26 -19.98 3.00
N THR A 515 1.19 -20.62 1.85
CA THR A 515 0.70 -22.00 1.68
C THR A 515 1.81 -23.04 1.81
N SER A 516 3.07 -22.60 1.72
CA SER A 516 4.25 -23.45 1.85
C SER A 516 5.38 -22.77 2.62
N ALA A 517 6.26 -23.58 3.20
CA ALA A 517 7.43 -23.08 3.91
C ALA A 517 8.37 -22.28 2.98
N ASP A 518 8.49 -22.67 1.71
CA ASP A 518 9.30 -21.96 0.72
C ASP A 518 8.70 -20.61 0.34
N GLU A 519 7.38 -20.51 0.28
CA GLU A 519 6.69 -19.24 0.07
C GLU A 519 6.90 -18.29 1.26
N ALA A 520 6.70 -18.79 2.47
CA ALA A 520 6.97 -18.05 3.70
C ALA A 520 8.44 -17.60 3.77
N ALA A 521 9.39 -18.48 3.44
CA ALA A 521 10.81 -18.14 3.39
C ALA A 521 11.12 -17.02 2.39
N ARG A 522 10.51 -17.03 1.21
CA ARG A 522 10.65 -15.95 0.21
C ARG A 522 10.10 -14.62 0.73
N ILE A 523 8.93 -14.62 1.37
CA ILE A 523 8.33 -13.43 1.98
C ILE A 523 9.27 -12.89 3.08
N ILE A 524 9.78 -13.75 3.96
CA ILE A 524 10.72 -13.39 5.01
C ILE A 524 12.04 -12.87 4.44
N GLN A 525 12.57 -13.50 3.40
CA GLN A 525 13.81 -13.09 2.74
C GLN A 525 13.67 -11.70 2.11
N SER A 526 12.49 -11.37 1.56
CA SER A 526 12.24 -10.08 0.91
C SER A 526 12.43 -8.88 1.84
N VAL A 527 12.22 -9.04 3.14
CA VAL A 527 12.38 -7.97 4.13
C VAL A 527 13.75 -7.98 4.80
N SER A 528 14.59 -8.99 4.52
CA SER A 528 15.88 -9.18 5.19
C SER A 528 16.86 -8.02 5.06
N GLY A 529 16.84 -7.30 3.93
CA GLY A 529 17.78 -6.22 3.62
C GLY A 529 19.15 -6.70 3.14
N GLU A 530 19.30 -7.98 2.81
CA GLU A 530 20.57 -8.59 2.40
C GLU A 530 21.16 -7.97 1.14
N HIS A 531 20.33 -7.46 0.22
CA HIS A 531 20.78 -6.76 -0.98
C HIS A 531 21.61 -5.52 -0.66
N VAL A 532 21.23 -4.76 0.38
CA VAL A 532 21.97 -3.58 0.83
C VAL A 532 23.36 -3.97 1.34
N VAL A 533 23.47 -5.06 2.06
CA VAL A 533 24.75 -5.56 2.58
C VAL A 533 25.68 -5.97 1.44
N ASN A 534 25.14 -6.46 0.33
CA ASN A 534 25.88 -6.84 -0.88
C ASN A 534 26.49 -5.63 -1.64
N PHE A 535 26.10 -4.37 -1.34
CA PHE A 535 26.72 -3.17 -1.90
C PHE A 535 28.22 -3.13 -1.63
N THR A 536 28.67 -3.67 -0.52
CA THR A 536 30.10 -3.76 -0.18
C THR A 536 30.89 -4.58 -1.21
N TRP A 537 30.31 -5.66 -1.72
CA TRP A 537 30.96 -6.47 -2.76
C TRP A 537 30.97 -5.76 -4.12
N ALA A 538 29.87 -5.11 -4.52
CA ALA A 538 29.81 -4.34 -5.76
C ALA A 538 30.80 -3.17 -5.76
N ALA A 539 30.86 -2.41 -4.66
CA ALA A 539 31.83 -1.31 -4.50
C ALA A 539 33.28 -1.81 -4.58
N SER A 540 33.58 -2.97 -3.95
CA SER A 540 34.92 -3.56 -4.03
C SER A 540 35.32 -3.97 -5.45
N ARG A 541 34.38 -4.42 -6.27
CA ARG A 541 34.62 -4.74 -7.68
C ARG A 541 35.00 -3.52 -8.49
N THR A 542 34.30 -2.40 -8.27
CA THR A 542 34.62 -1.13 -8.94
C THR A 542 36.03 -0.66 -8.62
N VAL A 543 36.37 -0.60 -7.33
CA VAL A 543 37.72 -0.15 -6.91
C VAL A 543 38.80 -1.09 -7.40
N ARG A 544 38.57 -2.38 -7.40
CA ARG A 544 39.54 -3.36 -7.93
C ARG A 544 39.75 -3.22 -9.43
N ASN A 545 38.68 -3.10 -10.22
CA ASN A 545 38.80 -2.91 -11.67
C ASN A 545 39.58 -1.62 -11.99
N PHE A 546 39.32 -0.54 -11.24
CA PHE A 546 40.05 0.69 -11.35
C PHE A 546 41.57 0.51 -10.99
N ALA A 547 41.87 -0.21 -9.91
CA ALA A 547 43.23 -0.51 -9.51
C ALA A 547 43.95 -1.36 -10.56
N ASP A 548 43.27 -2.34 -11.15
CA ASP A 548 43.81 -3.17 -12.22
C ASP A 548 44.14 -2.32 -13.46
N LEU A 549 43.32 -1.31 -13.82
CA LEU A 549 43.62 -0.38 -14.91
C LEU A 549 44.95 0.33 -14.67
N GLY A 550 45.20 0.89 -13.48
CA GLY A 550 46.45 1.57 -13.13
C GLY A 550 47.64 0.63 -13.06
N ARG A 551 47.50 -0.57 -12.45
CA ARG A 551 48.57 -1.56 -12.36
C ARG A 551 49.03 -2.05 -13.74
N ILE A 552 48.08 -2.33 -14.62
CA ILE A 552 48.35 -2.76 -15.97
C ILE A 552 48.99 -1.60 -16.77
N GLN A 553 48.51 -0.37 -16.56
CA GLN A 553 49.12 0.82 -17.19
C GLN A 553 50.56 1.05 -16.73
N SER A 554 50.86 0.80 -15.43
CA SER A 554 52.23 0.93 -14.91
C SER A 554 53.25 0.00 -15.62
N ALA A 555 52.80 -1.21 -15.97
CA ALA A 555 53.62 -2.16 -16.72
C ALA A 555 53.93 -1.66 -18.14
N ALA A 556 52.89 -1.10 -18.82
CA ALA A 556 53.07 -0.51 -20.14
C ALA A 556 53.98 0.75 -20.11
N SER A 557 53.77 1.61 -19.09
CA SER A 557 54.57 2.84 -18.92
C SER A 557 56.05 2.51 -18.65
N MET A 558 56.31 1.53 -17.80
CA MET A 558 57.69 1.07 -17.52
C MET A 558 58.35 0.51 -18.77
N ALA A 559 57.67 -0.30 -19.55
CA ALA A 559 58.20 -0.84 -20.81
C ALA A 559 58.55 0.24 -21.83
N ARG A 560 57.88 1.40 -21.79
CA ARG A 560 58.17 2.54 -22.69
C ARG A 560 59.29 3.44 -22.20
N GLN A 561 59.52 3.49 -20.91
CA GLN A 561 60.44 4.42 -20.27
C GLN A 561 61.81 3.78 -19.96
N THR A 562 61.93 2.46 -20.01
CA THR A 562 63.22 1.75 -19.83
C THR A 562 63.95 1.59 -21.13
N GLU A 563 65.30 1.70 -21.08
CA GLU A 563 66.21 1.28 -22.13
C GLU A 563 66.27 -0.26 -22.22
N ASP A 564 65.11 -0.92 -22.26
CA ASP A 564 65.08 -2.37 -22.42
C ASP A 564 65.32 -2.75 -23.88
N THR A 565 66.20 -3.70 -24.07
CA THR A 565 66.43 -4.32 -25.35
C THR A 565 65.26 -5.25 -25.66
N VAL A 566 64.27 -4.74 -26.34
CA VAL A 566 63.15 -5.53 -26.83
C VAL A 566 63.56 -6.32 -28.04
N GLU A 567 63.45 -7.62 -28.01
CA GLU A 567 63.64 -8.44 -29.22
C GLU A 567 62.41 -8.22 -30.10
N VAL A 568 62.64 -7.53 -31.22
CA VAL A 568 61.60 -7.16 -32.16
C VAL A 568 61.52 -8.27 -33.22
N VAL A 569 60.32 -8.79 -33.40
CA VAL A 569 60.04 -9.81 -34.45
C VAL A 569 59.18 -9.17 -35.55
N ASP A 570 59.38 -9.57 -36.79
CA ASP A 570 58.52 -9.19 -37.93
C ASP A 570 57.13 -9.80 -37.85
N ALA A 571 56.21 -9.41 -38.72
CA ALA A 571 54.83 -9.94 -38.77
C ALA A 571 54.79 -11.47 -38.99
N LYS A 572 55.90 -12.10 -39.42
CA LYS A 572 56.06 -13.54 -39.60
C LYS A 572 56.71 -14.21 -38.36
N GLY A 573 57.06 -13.41 -37.34
CA GLY A 573 57.63 -13.88 -36.11
C GLY A 573 59.12 -14.18 -36.15
N SER A 574 59.85 -13.62 -37.11
CA SER A 574 61.31 -13.74 -37.17
C SER A 574 61.96 -12.57 -36.40
N PRO A 575 62.99 -12.84 -35.58
CA PRO A 575 63.71 -11.74 -34.88
C PRO A 575 64.38 -10.82 -35.88
N ILE A 576 64.08 -9.50 -35.84
CA ILE A 576 64.62 -8.53 -36.80
C ILE A 576 65.73 -7.67 -36.19
N ALA A 577 65.66 -7.31 -34.94
CA ALA A 577 66.59 -6.45 -34.25
C ALA A 577 66.37 -6.36 -32.75
N ARG A 578 67.34 -5.92 -31.98
CA ARG A 578 67.26 -5.41 -30.64
C ARG A 578 67.21 -3.89 -30.71
N LYS A 579 66.11 -3.28 -30.28
CA LYS A 579 65.96 -1.83 -30.31
C LYS A 579 65.80 -1.25 -28.92
N THR A 580 66.57 -0.29 -28.53
CA THR A 580 66.40 0.50 -27.31
C THR A 580 65.45 1.63 -27.61
N ILE A 581 64.33 1.70 -26.83
CA ILE A 581 63.33 2.72 -27.01
C ILE A 581 63.30 3.58 -25.74
N ALA A 582 64.07 4.68 -25.74
CA ALA A 582 63.98 5.76 -24.76
C ALA A 582 62.97 6.80 -25.26
N ARG A 583 61.85 7.06 -24.51
CA ARG A 583 60.82 7.99 -24.97
C ARG A 583 60.53 9.18 -24.04
N GLY A 584 61.06 9.18 -22.85
CA GLY A 584 60.80 10.20 -21.84
C GLY A 584 60.54 9.59 -20.45
N ASN A 585 60.45 10.44 -19.43
CA ASN A 585 60.29 10.00 -18.04
C ASN A 585 58.88 10.20 -17.50
N GLY A 586 58.05 11.00 -18.19
CA GLY A 586 56.64 11.21 -17.80
C GLY A 586 55.67 10.52 -18.76
N ASN A 587 54.54 10.08 -18.25
CA ASN A 587 53.48 9.51 -19.05
C ASN A 587 52.13 9.95 -18.50
N ILE A 588 51.28 10.47 -19.37
CA ILE A 588 49.92 10.79 -19.07
C ILE A 588 48.99 9.81 -19.80
N TRP A 589 47.92 9.39 -19.15
CA TRP A 589 47.01 8.46 -19.77
C TRP A 589 45.53 8.75 -19.39
N VAL A 590 44.62 8.38 -20.28
CA VAL A 590 43.21 8.35 -20.08
C VAL A 590 42.70 6.95 -20.40
N GLY A 591 41.83 6.41 -19.55
CA GLY A 591 41.32 5.07 -19.72
C GLY A 591 39.82 4.96 -19.45
N GLY A 592 39.22 3.95 -20.06
CA GLY A 592 37.84 3.53 -19.79
C GLY A 592 37.82 2.16 -19.13
N MET A 593 36.79 1.91 -18.32
CA MET A 593 36.56 0.62 -17.66
C MET A 593 35.10 0.23 -17.72
N GLY A 594 34.84 -1.06 -17.77
CA GLY A 594 33.51 -1.65 -17.67
C GLY A 594 33.59 -2.94 -16.89
N ILE A 595 32.56 -3.23 -16.12
CA ILE A 595 32.37 -4.48 -15.33
C ILE A 595 30.96 -4.99 -15.44
N TRP A 596 30.83 -6.31 -15.44
CA TRP A 596 29.56 -7.05 -15.42
C TRP A 596 29.74 -8.24 -14.49
N ASP A 597 29.07 -8.18 -13.34
CA ASP A 597 29.13 -9.22 -12.32
C ASP A 597 27.76 -9.88 -12.18
N ASP A 598 27.76 -11.18 -12.13
CA ASP A 598 26.60 -12.01 -11.85
C ASP A 598 26.94 -12.96 -10.69
N GLN A 599 26.38 -12.69 -9.51
CA GLN A 599 26.48 -13.50 -8.31
C GLN A 599 25.19 -14.24 -8.09
N ASP A 600 25.21 -15.57 -8.09
CA ASP A 600 24.05 -16.38 -7.70
C ASP A 600 23.90 -16.50 -6.19
N ALA A 601 22.71 -16.90 -5.77
CA ALA A 601 22.42 -17.18 -4.36
C ALA A 601 23.36 -18.26 -3.80
N ARG A 602 23.80 -18.05 -2.55
CA ARG A 602 24.64 -18.98 -1.86
C ARG A 602 24.42 -18.95 -0.34
N ASP A 603 24.40 -20.13 0.27
CA ASP A 603 24.27 -20.32 1.72
C ASP A 603 22.99 -19.65 2.28
N GLY A 604 21.88 -19.65 1.49
CA GLY A 604 20.61 -19.05 1.86
C GLY A 604 20.58 -17.52 1.81
N VAL A 605 21.55 -16.89 1.14
CA VAL A 605 21.59 -15.47 0.87
C VAL A 605 21.47 -15.23 -0.62
N SER A 606 20.64 -14.30 -1.04
CA SER A 606 20.43 -13.94 -2.45
C SER A 606 21.66 -13.38 -3.10
N GLY A 607 21.75 -13.62 -4.42
CA GLY A 607 22.73 -13.00 -5.27
C GLY A 607 22.32 -11.62 -5.77
N TYR A 608 23.17 -11.10 -6.67
CA TYR A 608 22.96 -9.80 -7.29
C TYR A 608 23.56 -9.77 -8.69
N LYS A 609 23.13 -8.79 -9.49
CA LYS A 609 23.82 -8.36 -10.72
C LYS A 609 24.36 -6.95 -10.53
N TYR A 610 25.57 -6.74 -10.95
CA TYR A 610 26.22 -5.43 -10.91
C TYR A 610 26.90 -5.11 -12.24
N ASN A 611 26.49 -4.00 -12.84
CA ASN A 611 27.08 -3.50 -14.07
C ASN A 611 27.58 -2.08 -13.84
N ALA A 612 28.79 -1.76 -14.25
CA ALA A 612 29.29 -0.41 -14.15
C ALA A 612 30.27 -0.11 -15.28
N GLY A 613 30.34 1.16 -15.67
CA GLY A 613 31.32 1.69 -16.60
C GLY A 613 31.88 3.01 -16.09
N GLY A 614 33.08 3.36 -16.50
CA GLY A 614 33.71 4.57 -16.01
C GLY A 614 34.90 4.97 -16.80
N TYR A 615 35.55 6.05 -16.35
CA TYR A 615 36.76 6.57 -16.92
C TYR A 615 37.78 6.93 -15.82
N ALA A 616 39.02 6.96 -16.20
CA ALA A 616 40.13 7.38 -15.33
C ALA A 616 41.15 8.20 -16.10
N VAL A 617 41.81 9.09 -15.38
CA VAL A 617 42.94 9.86 -15.86
C VAL A 617 44.09 9.64 -14.89
N GLY A 618 45.30 9.41 -15.41
CA GLY A 618 46.49 9.23 -14.59
C GLY A 618 47.74 9.81 -15.19
N ILE A 619 48.70 10.00 -14.32
CA ILE A 619 50.04 10.40 -14.65
C ILE A 619 51.03 9.53 -13.89
N ASP A 620 52.07 9.10 -14.54
CA ASP A 620 53.17 8.40 -13.91
C ASP A 620 54.53 8.95 -14.37
N TYR A 621 55.52 8.77 -13.51
CA TYR A 621 56.84 9.28 -13.70
C TYR A 621 57.89 8.21 -13.36
N LYS A 622 58.86 8.04 -14.23
CA LYS A 622 60.00 7.19 -14.00
C LYS A 622 61.01 7.92 -13.11
N ALA A 623 61.14 7.48 -11.89
CA ALA A 623 62.15 7.91 -10.95
C ALA A 623 63.52 7.27 -11.28
N ALA A 624 64.61 7.72 -10.66
CA ALA A 624 65.93 7.17 -10.84
C ALA A 624 65.99 5.64 -10.62
N GLN A 625 66.86 4.95 -11.38
CA GLN A 625 67.10 3.49 -11.24
C GLN A 625 65.98 2.55 -11.68
N GLY A 626 65.12 2.91 -12.63
CA GLY A 626 64.12 1.98 -13.16
C GLY A 626 62.90 1.79 -12.25
N SER A 627 62.60 2.74 -11.39
CA SER A 627 61.42 2.81 -10.59
C SER A 627 60.39 3.75 -11.21
N LEU A 628 59.11 3.40 -11.14
CA LEU A 628 58.01 4.21 -11.62
C LEU A 628 57.01 4.42 -10.47
N ILE A 629 56.49 5.64 -10.36
CA ILE A 629 55.37 5.99 -9.45
C ILE A 629 54.32 6.75 -10.25
N GLY A 630 53.06 6.49 -9.98
CA GLY A 630 51.92 7.13 -10.62
C GLY A 630 50.75 7.34 -9.69
N ILE A 631 49.92 8.27 -10.10
CA ILE A 631 48.64 8.55 -9.47
C ILE A 631 47.51 8.55 -10.53
N ALA A 632 46.30 8.20 -10.15
CA ALA A 632 45.16 8.32 -11.02
C ALA A 632 43.89 8.64 -10.23
N ALA A 633 42.97 9.28 -10.92
CA ALA A 633 41.60 9.52 -10.42
C ALA A 633 40.59 9.16 -11.51
N GLY A 634 39.39 8.81 -11.09
CA GLY A 634 38.33 8.40 -12.02
C GLY A 634 36.94 8.46 -11.41
N GLN A 635 35.98 8.21 -12.30
CA GLN A 635 34.56 8.06 -11.92
C GLN A 635 33.99 6.84 -12.60
N SER A 636 33.00 6.22 -11.92
CA SER A 636 32.27 5.08 -12.45
C SER A 636 30.79 5.25 -12.18
N PHE A 637 29.96 4.84 -13.12
CA PHE A 637 28.50 4.86 -13.08
C PHE A 637 28.00 3.46 -13.36
N GLY A 638 27.00 3.01 -12.61
CA GLY A 638 26.51 1.65 -12.76
C GLY A 638 25.12 1.41 -12.20
N SER A 639 24.68 0.19 -12.29
CA SER A 639 23.44 -0.28 -11.69
C SER A 639 23.66 -1.58 -10.91
N PHE A 640 23.01 -1.63 -9.76
CA PHE A 640 22.97 -2.81 -8.90
C PHE A 640 21.56 -3.35 -8.84
N LYS A 641 21.35 -4.64 -9.17
CA LYS A 641 20.06 -5.32 -9.14
C LYS A 641 20.14 -6.54 -8.26
N ASP A 642 19.18 -6.64 -7.36
CA ASP A 642 19.03 -7.81 -6.49
C ASP A 642 18.35 -8.98 -7.22
N LYS A 643 18.64 -10.21 -6.77
CA LYS A 643 18.03 -11.44 -7.28
C LYS A 643 16.98 -12.06 -6.34
N THR A 644 16.56 -11.37 -5.26
CA THR A 644 15.49 -11.86 -4.36
C THR A 644 14.10 -11.78 -4.98
N GLY A 645 13.93 -11.02 -6.06
CA GLY A 645 12.63 -10.77 -6.68
C GLY A 645 11.84 -9.62 -6.08
N ILE A 646 12.42 -8.85 -5.16
CA ILE A 646 11.80 -7.64 -4.57
C ILE A 646 11.90 -6.41 -5.47
N GLY A 647 12.44 -6.53 -6.68
CA GLY A 647 12.62 -5.43 -7.62
C GLY A 647 13.61 -4.36 -7.18
N ALA A 648 14.56 -4.68 -6.28
CA ALA A 648 15.57 -3.73 -5.84
C ALA A 648 16.49 -3.36 -7.00
N ASP A 649 16.51 -2.08 -7.35
CA ASP A 649 17.31 -1.49 -8.41
C ASP A 649 17.94 -0.18 -7.91
N TYR A 650 19.25 -0.09 -7.99
CA TYR A 650 20.03 1.03 -7.49
C TYR A 650 20.99 1.56 -8.53
N ASP A 651 20.96 2.84 -8.78
CA ASP A 651 22.00 3.56 -9.49
C ASP A 651 23.23 3.71 -8.59
N VAL A 652 24.40 3.53 -9.16
CA VAL A 652 25.66 3.55 -8.44
C VAL A 652 26.62 4.56 -9.06
N ASP A 653 27.00 5.57 -8.28
CA ASP A 653 28.00 6.57 -8.64
C ASP A 653 29.24 6.39 -7.77
N SER A 654 30.42 6.31 -8.38
CA SER A 654 31.68 6.13 -7.65
C SER A 654 32.71 7.18 -8.03
N ILE A 655 33.45 7.69 -7.03
CA ILE A 655 34.63 8.52 -7.17
C ILE A 655 35.84 7.69 -6.73
N LEU A 656 36.85 7.66 -7.53
CA LEU A 656 37.97 6.74 -7.43
C LEU A 656 39.32 7.50 -7.44
N ALA A 657 40.26 7.05 -6.63
CA ALA A 657 41.60 7.56 -6.59
C ALA A 657 42.60 6.42 -6.30
N MET A 658 43.79 6.48 -6.87
CA MET A 658 44.83 5.52 -6.57
C MET A 658 46.24 6.11 -6.68
N ILE A 659 47.15 5.47 -6.00
CA ILE A 659 48.59 5.56 -6.17
C ILE A 659 49.10 4.18 -6.58
N TYR A 660 50.01 4.12 -7.49
CA TYR A 660 50.63 2.89 -7.94
C TYR A 660 52.09 3.07 -8.22
N GLY A 661 52.85 2.00 -8.22
CA GLY A 661 54.27 2.03 -8.50
C GLY A 661 54.84 0.68 -8.92
N ARG A 662 55.97 0.73 -9.57
CA ARG A 662 56.71 -0.44 -10.02
C ARG A 662 58.19 -0.18 -9.87
N MET A 663 58.95 -1.17 -9.42
CA MET A 663 60.39 -1.03 -9.32
C MET A 663 61.12 -2.37 -9.50
N HIS A 664 62.40 -2.26 -9.85
CA HIS A 664 63.40 -3.31 -9.73
C HIS A 664 64.14 -3.13 -8.41
N PRO A 665 63.87 -3.90 -7.35
CA PRO A 665 64.38 -3.68 -6.00
C PRO A 665 65.91 -3.92 -5.91
N PHE A 666 66.49 -4.69 -6.82
CA PHE A 666 67.91 -5.00 -6.84
C PHE A 666 68.52 -4.65 -8.20
N ARG A 667 69.72 -4.09 -8.21
CA ARG A 667 70.50 -3.77 -9.43
C ARG A 667 70.76 -5.07 -10.18
N ASP A 668 70.48 -5.14 -11.44
CA ASP A 668 70.58 -6.34 -12.29
C ASP A 668 69.66 -7.51 -11.89
N SER A 669 68.64 -7.27 -11.11
CA SER A 669 67.67 -8.27 -10.68
C SER A 669 66.65 -8.60 -11.78
N LYS A 670 66.36 -9.88 -11.92
CA LYS A 670 65.25 -10.37 -12.77
C LYS A 670 63.90 -10.24 -12.08
N PHE A 671 63.89 -9.71 -10.88
CA PHE A 671 62.69 -9.56 -10.07
C PHE A 671 62.16 -8.14 -10.16
N THR A 672 60.84 -8.02 -10.45
CA THR A 672 60.08 -6.77 -10.43
C THR A 672 59.08 -6.80 -9.34
N LEU A 673 58.97 -5.72 -8.57
CA LEU A 673 57.98 -5.50 -7.56
C LEU A 673 57.03 -4.43 -8.05
N ASP A 674 55.72 -4.69 -8.05
CA ASP A 674 54.68 -3.71 -8.33
C ASP A 674 53.62 -3.68 -7.25
N GLY A 675 53.08 -2.52 -6.98
CA GLY A 675 52.08 -2.33 -5.94
C GLY A 675 51.15 -1.17 -6.23
N TYR A 676 50.05 -1.17 -5.56
CA TYR A 676 49.08 -0.08 -5.60
C TYR A 676 48.32 0.08 -4.26
N GLY A 677 47.78 1.28 -4.05
CA GLY A 677 46.76 1.58 -3.06
C GLY A 677 45.65 2.36 -3.75
N ALA A 678 44.44 1.87 -3.70
CA ALA A 678 43.27 2.49 -4.31
C ALA A 678 42.16 2.72 -3.30
N TYR A 679 41.47 3.84 -3.44
CA TYR A 679 40.29 4.20 -2.66
C TYR A 679 39.14 4.55 -3.58
N GLY A 680 37.95 4.18 -3.17
CA GLY A 680 36.70 4.53 -3.84
C GLY A 680 35.57 4.80 -2.86
N ARG A 681 34.83 5.84 -3.16
CA ARG A 681 33.55 6.09 -2.51
C ARG A 681 32.45 5.87 -3.51
N SER A 682 31.58 4.91 -3.22
CA SER A 682 30.43 4.58 -4.06
C SER A 682 29.14 4.95 -3.36
N ARG A 683 28.23 5.55 -4.10
CA ARG A 683 26.89 5.92 -3.66
C ARG A 683 25.88 5.09 -4.40
N PHE A 684 25.06 4.40 -3.65
CA PHE A 684 23.94 3.61 -4.13
C PHE A 684 22.64 4.35 -3.84
N LYS A 685 21.85 4.67 -4.87
CA LYS A 685 20.59 5.39 -4.75
C LYS A 685 19.52 4.63 -5.54
N GLY A 686 18.46 4.25 -4.91
CA GLY A 686 17.38 3.47 -5.55
C GLY A 686 16.32 3.02 -4.59
N ASP A 687 15.53 2.10 -5.07
CA ASP A 687 14.32 1.61 -4.43
C ASP A 687 14.37 0.10 -4.27
N SER A 688 13.77 -0.38 -3.19
CA SER A 688 13.37 -1.78 -3.02
C SER A 688 11.87 -1.84 -2.71
N TYR A 689 11.21 -2.91 -3.10
CA TYR A 689 9.77 -3.04 -2.91
C TYR A 689 9.44 -4.12 -1.90
N MET A 690 8.62 -3.77 -0.92
CA MET A 690 8.09 -4.69 0.09
C MET A 690 6.58 -4.57 0.12
N MET A 691 5.85 -5.66 -0.08
CA MET A 691 4.39 -5.65 -0.16
C MET A 691 3.84 -4.62 -1.16
N GLY A 692 4.51 -4.43 -2.29
CA GLY A 692 4.15 -3.41 -3.29
C GLY A 692 4.49 -1.97 -2.91
N SER A 693 4.99 -1.71 -1.71
CA SER A 693 5.40 -0.38 -1.26
C SER A 693 6.89 -0.16 -1.48
N ALA A 694 7.26 0.99 -2.03
CA ALA A 694 8.64 1.37 -2.23
C ALA A 694 9.31 1.75 -0.90
N ALA A 695 10.53 1.26 -0.69
CA ALA A 695 11.47 1.75 0.31
C ALA A 695 12.63 2.41 -0.44
N ASN A 696 12.74 3.73 -0.29
CA ASN A 696 13.76 4.52 -0.96
C ASN A 696 14.99 4.65 -0.08
N GLY A 697 16.16 4.38 -0.64
CA GLY A 697 17.40 4.42 0.12
C GLY A 697 18.55 5.10 -0.63
N ARG A 698 19.44 5.72 0.16
CA ARG A 698 20.72 6.22 -0.31
C ARG A 698 21.82 5.76 0.63
N ALA A 699 22.66 4.86 0.15
CA ALA A 699 23.76 4.29 0.90
C ALA A 699 25.10 4.75 0.32
N ASP A 700 26.05 5.06 1.18
CA ASP A 700 27.42 5.34 0.81
C ASP A 700 28.32 4.18 1.28
N THR A 701 29.27 3.76 0.44
CA THR A 701 30.32 2.81 0.79
C THR A 701 31.70 3.46 0.60
N ASP A 702 32.58 3.23 1.55
CA ASP A 702 34.00 3.55 1.41
C ASP A 702 34.78 2.25 1.22
N THR A 703 35.56 2.18 0.17
CA THR A 703 36.32 0.99 -0.20
C THR A 703 37.81 1.34 -0.37
N PHE A 704 38.63 0.54 0.28
CA PHE A 704 40.07 0.57 0.08
C PHE A 704 40.55 -0.78 -0.47
N SER A 705 41.42 -0.74 -1.47
CA SER A 705 42.12 -1.91 -2.03
C SER A 705 43.59 -1.64 -2.13
N GLY A 706 44.40 -2.58 -1.76
CA GLY A 706 45.86 -2.52 -1.91
C GLY A 706 46.43 -3.84 -2.39
N GLY A 707 47.47 -3.80 -3.17
CA GLY A 707 48.12 -4.99 -3.67
C GLY A 707 49.64 -4.81 -3.81
N LEU A 708 50.38 -5.89 -3.57
CA LEU A 708 51.78 -5.97 -3.79
C LEU A 708 52.09 -7.28 -4.53
N TYR A 709 52.82 -7.19 -5.64
CA TYR A 709 53.08 -8.33 -6.50
C TYR A 709 54.57 -8.44 -6.81
N GLY A 710 55.09 -9.65 -6.82
CA GLY A 710 56.42 -10.00 -7.32
C GLY A 710 56.30 -10.72 -8.66
N THR A 711 57.02 -10.26 -9.65
CA THR A 711 57.07 -10.85 -10.98
C THR A 711 58.51 -11.22 -11.32
N TRP A 712 58.72 -12.45 -11.81
CA TRP A 712 60.00 -12.88 -12.27
C TRP A 712 60.21 -12.42 -13.70
N THR A 713 61.20 -11.54 -13.94
CA THR A 713 61.43 -10.88 -15.25
C THR A 713 62.26 -11.73 -16.23
N GLU A 714 62.81 -12.87 -15.79
CA GLU A 714 63.41 -13.82 -16.72
C GLU A 714 62.33 -14.46 -17.56
N ARG A 715 62.33 -14.22 -18.82
CA ARG A 715 61.35 -14.74 -19.75
C ARG A 715 61.73 -16.16 -20.16
N PHE A 716 60.88 -17.10 -19.74
CA PHE A 716 61.00 -18.48 -20.19
C PHE A 716 60.46 -18.60 -21.61
N ALA A 717 61.28 -19.01 -22.57
CA ALA A 717 60.83 -19.13 -23.94
C ALA A 717 59.87 -20.30 -24.11
N LEU A 718 58.67 -20.01 -24.63
CA LEU A 718 57.71 -21.00 -25.09
C LEU A 718 57.51 -20.84 -26.59
N GLY A 719 58.42 -21.45 -27.38
CA GLY A 719 58.55 -21.15 -28.79
C GLY A 719 59.00 -19.70 -29.00
N LYS A 720 58.15 -18.90 -29.65
CA LYS A 720 58.37 -17.45 -29.88
C LYS A 720 57.68 -16.53 -28.84
N ALA A 721 56.96 -17.08 -27.82
CA ALA A 721 56.33 -16.36 -26.73
C ALA A 721 57.16 -16.48 -25.45
N PHE A 722 56.91 -15.60 -24.50
CA PHE A 722 57.57 -15.60 -23.19
C PHE A 722 56.55 -15.82 -22.10
N VAL A 723 56.91 -16.63 -21.12
CA VAL A 723 56.14 -16.91 -19.92
C VAL A 723 56.74 -16.20 -18.73
N THR A 724 55.95 -15.41 -18.03
CA THR A 724 56.40 -14.62 -16.88
C THR A 724 55.54 -14.99 -15.66
N PRO A 725 56.02 -15.77 -14.69
CA PRO A 725 55.34 -16.11 -13.49
C PRO A 725 55.23 -14.89 -12.55
N TYR A 726 54.15 -14.83 -11.76
CA TYR A 726 53.99 -13.85 -10.72
C TYR A 726 53.22 -14.42 -9.51
N THR A 727 53.40 -13.80 -8.37
CA THR A 727 52.59 -13.98 -7.18
C THR A 727 52.46 -12.66 -6.44
N GLY A 728 51.52 -12.56 -5.51
CA GLY A 728 51.30 -11.32 -4.78
C GLY A 728 50.44 -11.50 -3.53
N ILE A 729 50.17 -10.39 -2.89
CA ILE A 729 49.21 -10.28 -1.81
C ILE A 729 48.31 -9.09 -2.10
N GLU A 730 47.00 -9.34 -2.00
CA GLU A 730 45.95 -8.33 -2.19
C GLU A 730 45.18 -8.14 -0.89
N PHE A 731 44.91 -6.91 -0.53
CA PHE A 731 44.02 -6.56 0.56
C PHE A 731 42.84 -5.75 0.01
N MET A 732 41.65 -6.02 0.49
CA MET A 732 40.45 -5.25 0.19
C MET A 732 39.61 -5.09 1.45
N THR A 733 39.09 -3.90 1.70
CA THR A 733 38.06 -3.64 2.69
C THR A 733 37.06 -2.68 2.11
N SER A 734 35.78 -2.98 2.26
CA SER A 734 34.67 -2.13 1.84
C SER A 734 33.69 -1.98 2.99
N GLU A 735 33.38 -0.76 3.36
CA GLU A 735 32.52 -0.43 4.49
C GLU A 735 31.30 0.33 4.01
N LEU A 736 30.11 -0.24 4.25
CA LEU A 736 28.84 0.42 4.11
C LEU A 736 28.61 1.34 5.32
N LYS A 737 28.29 2.59 5.08
CA LYS A 737 27.85 3.52 6.13
C LYS A 737 26.42 3.24 6.56
N GLY A 738 26.11 3.47 7.83
CA GLY A 738 24.74 3.37 8.31
C GLY A 738 23.83 4.40 7.62
N PHE A 739 22.62 3.98 7.27
CA PHE A 739 21.61 4.84 6.66
C PHE A 739 20.20 4.32 6.95
N SER A 740 19.17 5.11 6.62
CA SER A 740 17.77 4.72 6.75
C SER A 740 17.06 4.84 5.40
N GLU A 741 16.19 3.86 5.13
CA GLU A 741 15.24 3.90 4.04
C GLU A 741 13.98 4.68 4.47
N SER A 742 13.30 5.32 3.53
CA SER A 742 11.96 5.88 3.72
C SER A 742 10.90 4.88 3.26
N GLY A 743 9.64 5.12 3.67
CA GLY A 743 8.51 4.28 3.29
C GLY A 743 7.91 3.51 4.47
N PRO A 744 6.72 2.89 4.29
CA PRO A 744 5.99 2.20 5.37
C PRO A 744 6.77 1.06 6.04
N TYR A 745 7.65 0.42 5.27
CA TYR A 745 8.53 -0.67 5.71
C TYR A 745 10.00 -0.24 5.77
N GLY A 746 10.27 1.08 5.77
CA GLY A 746 11.62 1.62 5.78
C GLY A 746 12.47 1.04 6.92
N ARG A 747 13.69 0.64 6.59
CA ARG A 747 14.65 0.00 7.50
C ARG A 747 15.81 0.95 7.77
N THR A 748 16.35 0.84 8.96
CA THR A 748 17.63 1.47 9.32
C THR A 748 18.72 0.42 9.32
N PHE A 749 19.76 0.65 8.55
CA PHE A 749 20.93 -0.23 8.44
C PHE A 749 22.08 0.34 9.27
N GLY A 750 22.72 -0.51 10.03
CA GLY A 750 23.99 -0.23 10.64
C GLY A 750 25.15 -0.35 9.64
N HIS A 751 26.37 -0.15 10.14
CA HIS A 751 27.57 -0.38 9.32
C HIS A 751 27.69 -1.83 8.91
N ALA A 752 28.18 -2.06 7.68
CA ALA A 752 28.57 -3.39 7.22
C ALA A 752 29.97 -3.35 6.61
N ARG A 753 30.76 -4.35 6.87
CA ARG A 753 32.15 -4.42 6.38
C ARG A 753 32.45 -5.75 5.71
N ALA A 754 32.90 -5.68 4.47
CA ALA A 754 33.53 -6.79 3.75
C ALA A 754 35.04 -6.59 3.77
N GLN A 755 35.79 -7.65 3.99
CA GLN A 755 37.26 -7.60 3.98
C GLN A 755 37.81 -8.94 3.51
N ASN A 756 38.87 -8.90 2.69
CA ASN A 756 39.60 -10.11 2.33
C ASN A 756 41.08 -9.83 2.09
N TRP A 757 41.86 -10.86 2.38
CA TRP A 757 43.24 -10.99 1.97
C TRP A 757 43.36 -12.11 0.96
N THR A 758 43.92 -11.83 -0.21
CA THR A 758 43.97 -12.78 -1.34
C THR A 758 45.41 -12.97 -1.79
N ILE A 759 45.80 -14.21 -2.06
CA ILE A 759 47.12 -14.53 -2.65
C ILE A 759 46.84 -15.04 -4.06
N PRO A 760 47.14 -14.24 -5.12
CA PRO A 760 47.15 -14.69 -6.50
C PRO A 760 48.48 -15.37 -6.85
N VAL A 761 48.41 -16.42 -7.62
CA VAL A 761 49.56 -17.08 -8.27
C VAL A 761 49.20 -17.27 -9.73
N GLY A 762 50.03 -16.77 -10.62
CA GLY A 762 49.68 -16.79 -12.04
C GLY A 762 50.90 -16.71 -12.97
N ILE A 763 50.60 -16.82 -14.23
CA ILE A 763 51.55 -16.72 -15.31
C ILE A 763 51.00 -15.79 -16.39
N THR A 764 51.89 -14.99 -16.99
CA THR A 764 51.59 -14.18 -18.17
C THR A 764 52.34 -14.74 -19.37
N ILE A 765 51.64 -14.99 -20.46
CA ILE A 765 52.22 -15.40 -21.76
C ILE A 765 52.03 -14.20 -22.68
N ALA A 766 53.13 -13.71 -23.23
CA ALA A 766 53.11 -12.52 -24.11
C ALA A 766 54.12 -12.66 -25.25
N ARG A 767 53.83 -11.99 -26.36
CA ARG A 767 54.74 -11.90 -27.48
C ARG A 767 54.65 -10.54 -28.16
N ALA A 768 55.77 -9.88 -28.35
CA ALA A 768 55.83 -8.61 -29.07
C ALA A 768 56.06 -8.82 -30.58
N TYR A 769 55.35 -8.10 -31.38
CA TYR A 769 55.49 -8.00 -32.85
C TYR A 769 55.72 -6.57 -33.23
N GLN A 770 56.66 -6.30 -34.15
CA GLN A 770 56.88 -4.98 -34.72
C GLN A 770 56.44 -4.95 -36.18
N THR A 771 55.70 -3.92 -36.56
CA THR A 771 55.31 -3.64 -37.94
C THR A 771 56.42 -2.90 -38.65
N ASP A 772 56.42 -2.87 -40.00
CA ASP A 772 57.39 -2.16 -40.83
C ASP A 772 57.42 -0.65 -40.54
N GLY A 773 56.29 -0.08 -40.06
CA GLY A 773 56.18 1.33 -39.61
C GLY A 773 56.71 1.60 -38.20
N GLY A 774 57.28 0.62 -37.51
CA GLY A 774 57.86 0.75 -36.18
C GLY A 774 56.87 0.66 -35.01
N THR A 775 55.62 0.32 -35.27
CA THR A 775 54.58 0.08 -34.22
C THR A 775 54.79 -1.30 -33.61
N THR A 776 54.84 -1.39 -32.28
CA THR A 776 54.96 -2.65 -31.55
C THR A 776 53.59 -3.07 -31.02
N ILE A 777 53.17 -4.28 -31.30
CA ILE A 777 51.92 -4.88 -30.86
C ILE A 777 52.24 -6.07 -29.94
N THR A 778 51.76 -6.06 -28.73
CA THR A 778 52.04 -7.08 -27.71
C THR A 778 50.76 -7.68 -27.18
N PRO A 779 50.21 -8.76 -27.80
CA PRO A 779 49.19 -9.57 -27.17
C PRO A 779 49.74 -10.28 -25.93
N ALA A 780 48.94 -10.33 -24.87
CA ALA A 780 49.25 -10.99 -23.62
C ALA A 780 48.04 -11.73 -23.04
N LEU A 781 48.29 -12.90 -22.50
CA LEU A 781 47.32 -13.71 -21.78
C LEU A 781 47.85 -14.01 -20.39
N THR A 782 47.11 -13.63 -19.37
CA THR A 782 47.43 -13.93 -17.97
C THR A 782 46.41 -14.91 -17.42
N VAL A 783 46.86 -16.01 -16.83
CA VAL A 783 46.04 -16.97 -16.13
C VAL A 783 46.50 -17.07 -14.68
N ALA A 784 45.57 -17.02 -13.74
CA ALA A 784 45.90 -17.09 -12.33
C ALA A 784 44.84 -17.81 -11.50
N VAL A 785 45.28 -18.41 -10.41
CA VAL A 785 44.44 -18.83 -9.31
C VAL A 785 44.67 -17.89 -8.14
N ALA A 786 43.61 -17.40 -7.56
CA ALA A 786 43.69 -16.49 -6.41
C ALA A 786 42.90 -17.08 -5.25
N GLN A 787 43.53 -17.18 -4.09
CA GLN A 787 42.98 -17.77 -2.88
C GLN A 787 42.81 -16.73 -1.79
N ASP A 788 41.58 -16.55 -1.29
CA ASP A 788 41.35 -15.73 -0.10
C ASP A 788 41.82 -16.52 1.15
N VAL A 789 42.90 -16.06 1.73
CA VAL A 789 43.49 -16.67 2.94
C VAL A 789 42.83 -16.18 4.21
N SER A 790 42.28 -14.97 4.19
CA SER A 790 41.45 -14.41 5.26
C SER A 790 40.29 -13.64 4.64
N ARG A 791 39.10 -13.79 5.26
CA ARG A 791 37.89 -13.12 4.80
C ARG A 791 36.95 -12.81 5.94
N MET A 792 36.37 -11.61 5.88
CA MET A 792 35.20 -11.19 6.65
C MET A 792 34.05 -10.95 5.67
N ASN A 793 32.99 -11.75 5.75
CA ASN A 793 31.75 -11.51 5.00
C ASN A 793 30.97 -10.38 5.64
N PRO A 794 30.33 -9.51 4.83
CA PRO A 794 29.63 -8.36 5.37
C PRO A 794 28.35 -8.79 6.10
N LYS A 795 28.05 -8.07 7.18
CA LYS A 795 26.80 -8.15 7.93
C LYS A 795 26.43 -6.76 8.46
N SER A 796 25.14 -6.49 8.52
CA SER A 796 24.60 -5.24 9.05
C SER A 796 23.52 -5.52 10.06
N ASN A 797 23.45 -4.73 11.12
CA ASN A 797 22.28 -4.69 11.98
C ASN A 797 21.18 -3.92 11.25
N VAL A 798 20.00 -4.52 11.12
CA VAL A 798 18.82 -3.94 10.47
C VAL A 798 17.75 -3.76 11.52
N ALA A 799 17.16 -2.59 11.59
CA ALA A 799 16.04 -2.26 12.47
C ALA A 799 14.92 -1.60 11.65
N GLY A 800 13.67 -1.91 11.98
CA GLY A 800 12.52 -1.35 11.30
C GLY A 800 11.21 -1.73 11.97
N PRO A 801 10.07 -1.43 11.34
CA PRO A 801 8.74 -1.72 11.90
C PRO A 801 8.51 -3.21 12.20
N LEU A 802 9.23 -4.09 11.52
CA LEU A 802 9.12 -5.55 11.66
C LEU A 802 10.06 -6.14 12.72
N GLY A 803 10.89 -5.34 13.38
CA GLY A 803 11.83 -5.78 14.41
C GLY A 803 13.28 -5.45 14.09
N THR A 804 14.20 -6.18 14.72
CA THR A 804 15.65 -5.99 14.58
C THR A 804 16.35 -7.32 14.36
N TRP A 805 17.25 -7.38 13.37
CA TRP A 805 18.04 -8.58 13.05
C TRP A 805 19.39 -8.21 12.44
N ASN A 806 20.25 -9.22 12.26
CA ASN A 806 21.51 -9.08 11.54
C ASN A 806 21.34 -9.65 10.12
N ALA A 807 21.32 -8.78 9.11
CA ALA A 807 21.37 -9.19 7.71
C ALA A 807 22.82 -9.52 7.30
N ARG A 808 22.99 -10.63 6.60
CA ARG A 808 24.28 -11.07 6.05
C ARG A 808 24.27 -10.89 4.55
N GLY A 809 25.41 -10.41 4.01
CA GLY A 809 25.67 -10.43 2.58
C GLY A 809 26.08 -11.83 2.10
N VAL A 810 26.01 -12.02 0.78
CA VAL A 810 26.36 -13.28 0.13
C VAL A 810 27.84 -13.67 0.40
N ASN A 811 28.05 -14.94 0.67
CA ASN A 811 29.39 -15.50 0.82
C ASN A 811 29.98 -15.83 -0.55
N VAL A 812 30.68 -14.88 -1.20
CA VAL A 812 31.38 -15.14 -2.48
C VAL A 812 32.46 -16.23 -2.30
N GLY A 813 32.72 -17.04 -3.32
CA GLY A 813 33.70 -18.14 -3.25
C GLY A 813 35.11 -17.66 -2.86
N ARG A 814 35.84 -18.46 -2.08
CA ARG A 814 37.22 -18.11 -1.62
C ARG A 814 38.28 -18.31 -2.68
N THR A 815 38.11 -19.27 -3.59
CA THR A 815 39.04 -19.55 -4.68
C THR A 815 38.53 -18.90 -5.96
N ALA A 816 39.34 -18.11 -6.61
CA ALA A 816 39.05 -17.50 -7.88
C ALA A 816 39.97 -18.05 -8.99
N PHE A 817 39.39 -18.35 -10.13
CA PHE A 817 40.13 -18.46 -11.38
C PHE A 817 40.05 -17.10 -12.11
N ARG A 818 41.16 -16.58 -12.53
CA ARG A 818 41.26 -15.29 -13.22
C ARG A 818 41.91 -15.47 -14.57
N LEU A 819 41.41 -14.80 -15.59
CA LEU A 819 41.98 -14.74 -16.92
C LEU A 819 41.94 -13.29 -17.40
N ASN A 820 43.11 -12.80 -17.85
CA ASN A 820 43.20 -11.46 -18.47
C ASN A 820 43.79 -11.64 -19.87
N ALA A 821 43.08 -11.19 -20.88
CA ALA A 821 43.54 -11.20 -22.28
C ALA A 821 43.60 -9.77 -22.79
N GLY A 822 44.76 -9.32 -23.22
CA GLY A 822 44.97 -7.94 -23.60
C GLY A 822 45.90 -7.77 -24.78
N ILE A 823 45.85 -6.60 -25.34
CA ILE A 823 46.75 -6.13 -26.41
C ILE A 823 47.26 -4.76 -26.05
N ASP A 824 48.60 -4.64 -26.02
CA ASP A 824 49.30 -3.38 -25.96
C ASP A 824 49.80 -2.96 -27.34
N VAL A 825 49.53 -1.72 -27.70
CA VAL A 825 50.03 -1.12 -28.94
C VAL A 825 50.91 0.08 -28.60
N LEU A 826 52.18 0.02 -29.02
CA LEU A 826 53.10 1.09 -28.87
C LEU A 826 53.43 1.65 -30.27
N PHE A 827 52.89 2.82 -30.56
CA PHE A 827 53.10 3.46 -31.86
C PHE A 827 54.55 3.93 -32.01
N SER A 828 55.00 4.16 -33.24
CA SER A 828 56.35 4.63 -33.55
C SER A 828 56.66 6.04 -32.98
N ASN A 829 55.64 6.79 -32.58
CA ASN A 829 55.68 8.03 -31.85
C ASN A 829 55.53 7.81 -30.32
N GLN A 830 55.26 8.85 -29.56
CA GLN A 830 55.10 8.82 -28.09
C GLN A 830 53.78 8.27 -27.60
N TRP A 831 52.84 7.90 -28.48
CA TRP A 831 51.54 7.39 -28.16
C TRP A 831 51.54 5.88 -27.90
N GLY A 832 50.63 5.46 -27.04
CA GLY A 832 50.33 4.06 -26.80
C GLY A 832 48.86 3.85 -26.56
N ALA A 833 48.37 2.67 -26.94
CA ALA A 833 46.99 2.26 -26.68
C ALA A 833 46.95 0.85 -26.08
N ARG A 834 45.96 0.57 -25.30
CA ARG A 834 45.79 -0.73 -24.69
C ARG A 834 44.30 -1.08 -24.60
N VAL A 835 43.97 -2.36 -24.74
CA VAL A 835 42.68 -2.95 -24.38
C VAL A 835 42.92 -4.28 -23.66
N CYS A 836 42.23 -4.51 -22.58
CA CYS A 836 42.32 -5.74 -21.80
C CYS A 836 40.92 -6.22 -21.37
N TYR A 837 40.59 -7.44 -21.69
CA TYR A 837 39.45 -8.16 -21.17
C TYR A 837 39.88 -8.95 -19.94
N GLN A 838 39.05 -8.93 -18.90
CA GLN A 838 39.23 -9.61 -17.62
C GLN A 838 38.07 -10.54 -17.35
N PHE A 839 38.36 -11.72 -16.89
CA PHE A 839 37.38 -12.69 -16.45
C PHE A 839 37.79 -13.22 -15.07
N GLU A 840 36.84 -13.25 -14.15
CA GLU A 840 37.03 -13.91 -12.86
C GLU A 840 35.81 -14.80 -12.58
N THR A 841 36.05 -16.04 -12.21
CA THR A 841 34.98 -16.92 -11.70
C THR A 841 35.35 -17.44 -10.33
N ARG A 842 34.36 -17.50 -9.47
CA ARG A 842 34.38 -18.09 -8.14
C ARG A 842 33.15 -18.99 -7.99
N ASN A 843 33.03 -19.73 -6.90
CA ASN A 843 31.80 -20.48 -6.65
C ASN A 843 30.58 -19.55 -6.66
N LYS A 844 29.68 -19.75 -7.63
CA LYS A 844 28.45 -18.94 -7.83
C LYS A 844 28.66 -17.47 -8.22
N LEU A 845 29.90 -17.06 -8.61
CA LEU A 845 30.18 -15.72 -9.15
C LEU A 845 30.80 -15.86 -10.53
N THR A 846 30.30 -15.12 -11.49
CA THR A 846 30.90 -14.86 -12.78
C THR A 846 31.06 -13.37 -12.96
N ALA A 847 32.26 -12.92 -13.22
CA ALA A 847 32.61 -11.51 -13.32
C ALA A 847 33.40 -11.25 -14.59
N HIS A 848 33.00 -10.27 -15.34
CA HIS A 848 33.64 -9.80 -16.55
C HIS A 848 34.12 -8.36 -16.38
N GLY A 849 35.24 -8.02 -16.98
CA GLY A 849 35.74 -6.64 -17.03
C GLY A 849 36.33 -6.34 -18.38
N ILE A 850 36.29 -5.09 -18.77
CA ILE A 850 37.04 -4.55 -19.90
C ILE A 850 37.71 -3.25 -19.48
N ASN A 851 38.99 -3.12 -19.82
CA ASN A 851 39.77 -1.92 -19.56
C ASN A 851 40.44 -1.49 -20.84
N GLY A 852 40.45 -0.20 -21.11
CA GLY A 852 41.19 0.35 -22.24
C GLY A 852 41.88 1.67 -21.84
N ALA A 853 43.03 1.94 -22.35
CA ALA A 853 43.71 3.20 -22.08
C ALA A 853 44.46 3.70 -23.32
N LEU A 854 44.48 5.01 -23.47
CA LEU A 854 45.35 5.76 -24.41
C LEU A 854 46.35 6.54 -23.56
N SER A 855 47.58 6.53 -23.96
CA SER A 855 48.68 7.16 -23.22
C SER A 855 49.65 7.90 -24.11
N TYR A 856 50.26 8.94 -23.53
CA TYR A 856 51.31 9.75 -24.17
C TYR A 856 52.53 9.88 -23.25
N THR A 857 53.70 9.56 -23.76
CA THR A 857 54.98 9.60 -23.05
C THR A 857 55.73 10.87 -23.44
N PHE A 858 56.21 11.66 -22.47
CA PHE A 858 56.91 12.94 -22.71
C PHE A 858 58.23 13.06 -21.92
#